data_5fd2b20da21e2f83b45b869fd3024c4f
#
_entry.id   5fd2b20da21e2f83b45b869fd3024c4f
#
_cell.length_a   1.000
_cell.length_b   1.000
_cell.length_c   1.000
_cell.angle_alpha   90.00
_cell.angle_beta   90.00
_cell.angle_gamma   90.00
#
_symmetry.space_group_name_H-M   'P 1'
#
loop_
_entity.id
_entity.type
_entity.pdbx_description
1 polymer ?
#
loop_
_entity_poly.entity_id
_entity_poly.type
_entity_poly.pdbx_seq_one_letter_code
_entity_poly.pdbx_strand_id
1 'polypeptide(L)'
;MRPFDVGVDTDMQTFSFWVEDLTQLQAMTADYRWDAHNTYLVQIFSTQTASITQGYARHLLAHLPNVDIIGHSTQHTIYGGEILTGGCLVVIAEFCHTTLTSAVVSYSGTADLDGYDLRQALQLTPTSRAVISFSVQVERQDYPLYGAFNDGIATPVCGGLAQSAADGCWVLHQDQLYTQAVVAVALHSERLKVWTSAYSEWNPVGMYHAVTAAEGPRLISLGNKSAYEVYKRYLADGHELSASHLLNFPLYRERGKHKEVCAVREIHHDGSISFDKTWSIGDQVRFCYNHPSLTLEQLKHGVVELALHQPETVFIYNCASRLDFIDGCQEVAPFHQIAISHGSYCMGELYHDGLQQEILHHSLTYLAMRESDEVTELKLPADDIDSTISPLFCLIRNAIADLDQVQSHMEYQLERQTLKLQESYRRDSRTGLQNRIALKEYLSAIRDDEHLLTLKLLNFSHINEKYGYQVGDELLRMLSVSFLTRLRRRLGKQADMQLYSIGVGEWAFVFRAEICGETIKQQFTRFADVIEQTNFEPSGLEQVDYLSISLCGGLASRRDFPQASGDELLLKAIEARRAGVRSNTHICNAKDIQVSDERRKEQLAWLSCVSRAILQQNIVTYAQPLFHADGTTPYSQECLVRIVENDGRIILPGSFCRLLPTPTSIPV
;
A
#
# COMPACT_ATOMS: atom_id res chain seq x y z
N MET A 1 23.66 -4.08 -50.90
CA MET A 1 23.66 -2.62 -50.67
C MET A 1 25.00 -2.27 -50.04
N ARG A 2 25.73 -1.27 -50.53
CA ARG A 2 26.98 -0.86 -49.86
C ARG A 2 26.62 -0.24 -48.51
N PRO A 3 27.38 -0.51 -47.41
CA PRO A 3 27.15 0.17 -46.12
C PRO A 3 27.26 1.70 -46.33
N PHE A 4 26.54 2.46 -45.53
CA PHE A 4 26.62 3.91 -45.48
C PHE A 4 28.08 4.34 -45.30
N ASP A 5 28.67 4.89 -46.34
CA ASP A 5 30.00 5.49 -46.35
C ASP A 5 29.89 6.83 -45.58
N VAL A 6 29.96 6.81 -44.27
CA VAL A 6 30.12 8.00 -43.46
C VAL A 6 31.61 8.17 -43.22
N GLY A 7 32.25 8.97 -44.03
CA GLY A 7 33.67 9.35 -43.89
C GLY A 7 33.90 10.29 -42.69
N VAL A 8 33.51 9.88 -41.53
CA VAL A 8 33.91 10.44 -40.21
C VAL A 8 34.55 9.33 -39.46
N ASP A 9 35.78 9.53 -39.01
CA ASP A 9 36.48 8.64 -38.06
C ASP A 9 35.67 8.70 -36.72
N THR A 10 34.66 7.83 -36.59
CA THR A 10 33.91 7.66 -35.34
C THR A 10 34.63 6.65 -34.47
N ASP A 11 34.71 6.94 -33.15
CA ASP A 11 35.35 6.04 -32.16
C ASP A 11 34.58 4.71 -32.00
N MET A 12 33.35 4.62 -32.50
CA MET A 12 32.51 3.42 -32.54
C MET A 12 31.95 3.20 -33.95
N GLN A 13 32.02 1.96 -34.46
CA GLN A 13 31.40 1.58 -35.73
C GLN A 13 30.56 0.31 -35.56
N THR A 14 29.49 0.19 -36.32
CA THR A 14 28.61 -0.99 -36.29
C THR A 14 28.45 -1.55 -37.70
N PHE A 15 28.78 -2.81 -37.87
CA PHE A 15 28.63 -3.59 -39.09
C PHE A 15 27.52 -4.62 -38.89
N SER A 16 26.74 -4.87 -39.89
CA SER A 16 25.66 -5.85 -39.81
C SER A 16 25.57 -6.69 -41.11
N PHE A 17 25.33 -7.96 -40.93
CA PHE A 17 25.27 -8.93 -42.03
C PHE A 17 24.06 -9.82 -41.82
N TRP A 18 23.12 -9.80 -42.75
CA TRP A 18 22.06 -10.80 -42.80
C TRP A 18 22.45 -11.88 -43.80
N VAL A 19 22.55 -13.13 -43.33
CA VAL A 19 23.10 -14.24 -44.06
C VAL A 19 22.25 -15.50 -43.97
N GLU A 20 22.23 -16.26 -45.06
CA GLU A 20 21.53 -17.56 -45.10
C GLU A 20 22.51 -18.74 -44.93
N ASP A 21 23.79 -18.57 -45.26
CA ASP A 21 24.83 -19.59 -45.15
C ASP A 21 26.18 -19.00 -44.77
N LEU A 22 27.13 -19.89 -44.37
CA LEU A 22 28.47 -19.51 -43.95
C LEU A 22 29.29 -18.89 -45.08
N THR A 23 29.07 -19.31 -46.31
CA THR A 23 29.84 -18.81 -47.49
C THR A 23 29.52 -17.31 -47.72
N GLN A 24 28.26 -16.93 -47.52
CA GLN A 24 27.87 -15.52 -47.58
C GLN A 24 28.56 -14.69 -46.50
N LEU A 25 28.57 -15.18 -45.25
CA LEU A 25 29.25 -14.48 -44.15
C LEU A 25 30.74 -14.31 -44.46
N GLN A 26 31.43 -15.40 -44.92
CA GLN A 26 32.80 -15.38 -45.31
C GLN A 26 33.10 -14.36 -46.41
N ALA A 27 32.29 -14.33 -47.43
CA ALA A 27 32.44 -13.37 -48.55
C ALA A 27 32.23 -11.91 -48.06
N MET A 28 31.23 -11.67 -47.20
CA MET A 28 30.92 -10.33 -46.71
C MET A 28 31.96 -9.81 -45.71
N THR A 29 32.58 -10.65 -44.94
CA THR A 29 33.62 -10.27 -43.95
C THR A 29 35.04 -10.24 -44.52
N ALA A 30 35.29 -10.82 -45.69
CA ALA A 30 36.64 -10.92 -46.29
C ALA A 30 37.24 -9.55 -46.66
N ASP A 31 36.44 -8.56 -47.01
CA ASP A 31 36.87 -7.24 -47.43
C ASP A 31 37.18 -6.28 -46.26
N TYR A 32 36.86 -6.68 -45.02
CA TYR A 32 37.09 -5.84 -43.86
C TYR A 32 38.47 -6.09 -43.24
N ARG A 33 39.11 -4.99 -42.83
CA ARG A 33 40.34 -5.02 -42.03
C ARG A 33 40.02 -4.69 -40.58
N TRP A 34 40.10 -5.67 -39.73
CA TRP A 34 39.81 -5.53 -38.29
C TRP A 34 41.07 -5.02 -37.56
N ASP A 35 40.92 -3.93 -36.79
CA ASP A 35 42.03 -3.36 -36.02
C ASP A 35 42.30 -4.20 -34.77
N ALA A 36 43.50 -4.64 -34.58
CA ALA A 36 43.91 -5.47 -33.42
C ALA A 36 43.92 -4.68 -32.08
N HIS A 37 43.80 -3.34 -32.11
CA HIS A 37 43.74 -2.51 -30.91
C HIS A 37 42.30 -2.30 -30.42
N ASN A 38 41.32 -2.52 -31.28
CA ASN A 38 39.92 -2.35 -30.97
C ASN A 38 39.31 -3.62 -30.37
N THR A 39 38.18 -3.46 -29.67
CA THR A 39 37.34 -4.54 -29.16
C THR A 39 36.08 -4.70 -29.96
N TYR A 40 35.63 -5.93 -30.12
CA TYR A 40 34.51 -6.28 -30.97
C TYR A 40 33.43 -7.02 -30.19
N LEU A 41 32.24 -6.46 -30.12
CA LEU A 41 31.03 -7.13 -29.63
C LEU A 41 30.29 -7.72 -30.84
N VAL A 42 30.14 -9.02 -30.88
CA VAL A 42 29.32 -9.69 -31.86
C VAL A 42 28.03 -10.18 -31.23
N GLN A 43 26.88 -9.76 -31.77
CA GLN A 43 25.60 -10.31 -31.46
C GLN A 43 25.08 -11.13 -32.62
N ILE A 44 24.66 -12.38 -32.35
CA ILE A 44 24.14 -13.31 -33.35
C ILE A 44 22.70 -13.66 -33.03
N PHE A 45 21.78 -13.29 -33.92
CA PHE A 45 20.34 -13.57 -33.84
C PHE A 45 19.95 -14.52 -34.97
N SER A 46 19.59 -15.75 -34.65
CA SER A 46 19.43 -16.78 -35.66
C SER A 46 18.08 -17.47 -35.62
N THR A 47 17.46 -17.59 -36.78
CA THR A 47 16.26 -18.40 -37.00
C THR A 47 16.62 -19.83 -37.45
N GLN A 48 17.92 -20.08 -37.71
CA GLN A 48 18.46 -21.34 -38.22
C GLN A 48 18.79 -22.32 -37.09
N THR A 49 19.28 -23.50 -37.45
CA THR A 49 19.69 -24.50 -36.46
C THR A 49 20.95 -24.08 -35.68
N ALA A 50 21.08 -24.59 -34.48
CA ALA A 50 22.22 -24.37 -33.59
C ALA A 50 23.54 -24.66 -34.25
N SER A 51 23.64 -25.77 -35.00
CA SER A 51 24.88 -26.19 -35.70
C SER A 51 25.34 -25.20 -36.75
N ILE A 52 24.41 -24.63 -37.53
CA ILE A 52 24.74 -23.62 -38.55
C ILE A 52 25.23 -22.35 -37.86
N THR A 53 24.51 -21.87 -36.84
CA THR A 53 24.85 -20.67 -36.08
C THR A 53 26.21 -20.79 -35.40
N GLN A 54 26.56 -21.97 -34.87
CA GLN A 54 27.87 -22.25 -34.29
C GLN A 54 28.98 -22.14 -35.34
N GLY A 55 28.72 -22.50 -36.62
CA GLY A 55 29.64 -22.31 -37.73
C GLY A 55 29.96 -20.83 -37.98
N TYR A 56 28.97 -19.93 -37.86
CA TYR A 56 29.18 -18.48 -37.98
C TYR A 56 30.08 -17.97 -36.85
N ALA A 57 29.74 -18.35 -35.59
CA ALA A 57 30.52 -17.95 -34.42
C ALA A 57 31.97 -18.36 -34.51
N ARG A 58 32.26 -19.61 -34.90
CA ARG A 58 33.64 -20.11 -35.09
C ARG A 58 34.40 -19.35 -36.17
N HIS A 59 33.74 -19.01 -37.25
CA HIS A 59 34.38 -18.22 -38.31
C HIS A 59 34.77 -16.83 -37.78
N LEU A 60 33.87 -16.15 -37.06
CA LEU A 60 34.12 -14.81 -36.51
C LEU A 60 35.21 -14.83 -35.42
N LEU A 61 35.23 -15.81 -34.54
CA LEU A 61 36.28 -16.00 -33.53
C LEU A 61 37.67 -16.22 -34.15
N ALA A 62 37.74 -16.84 -35.31
CA ALA A 62 39.00 -17.08 -36.01
C ALA A 62 39.55 -15.86 -36.75
N HIS A 63 38.70 -14.85 -37.05
CA HIS A 63 39.06 -13.74 -37.94
C HIS A 63 39.05 -12.36 -37.25
N LEU A 64 38.25 -12.19 -36.16
CA LEU A 64 38.20 -10.92 -35.42
C LEU A 64 39.15 -10.98 -34.21
N PRO A 65 39.98 -9.94 -34.01
CA PRO A 65 40.77 -9.83 -32.77
C PRO A 65 39.86 -9.36 -31.61
N ASN A 66 40.25 -9.63 -30.38
CA ASN A 66 39.57 -9.11 -29.15
C ASN A 66 38.05 -9.13 -29.22
N VAL A 67 37.46 -10.26 -29.63
CA VAL A 67 36.03 -10.40 -29.88
C VAL A 67 35.33 -11.14 -28.76
N ASP A 68 34.20 -10.61 -28.33
CA ASP A 68 33.21 -11.29 -27.51
C ASP A 68 31.93 -11.55 -28.30
N ILE A 69 31.48 -12.80 -28.34
CA ILE A 69 30.33 -13.25 -29.10
C ILE A 69 29.25 -13.70 -28.14
N ILE A 70 28.07 -13.09 -28.23
CA ILE A 70 26.85 -13.54 -27.58
C ILE A 70 25.71 -13.62 -28.59
N GLY A 71 24.65 -14.36 -28.29
CA GLY A 71 23.52 -14.44 -29.18
C GLY A 71 22.39 -15.33 -28.63
N HIS A 72 21.34 -15.42 -29.39
CA HIS A 72 20.21 -16.29 -29.06
C HIS A 72 19.43 -16.72 -30.31
N SER A 73 18.66 -17.79 -30.15
CA SER A 73 17.66 -18.23 -31.13
C SER A 73 16.46 -17.31 -31.15
N THR A 74 15.98 -16.98 -32.35
CA THR A 74 14.80 -16.14 -32.56
C THR A 74 14.00 -16.59 -33.78
N GLN A 75 12.79 -16.15 -33.94
CA GLN A 75 11.98 -16.33 -35.18
C GLN A 75 12.05 -15.12 -36.10
N HIS A 76 12.36 -13.93 -35.56
CA HIS A 76 12.37 -12.68 -36.30
C HIS A 76 13.58 -11.84 -35.88
N THR A 77 14.28 -11.29 -36.86
CA THR A 77 15.41 -10.37 -36.66
C THR A 77 15.04 -8.97 -37.11
N ILE A 78 15.64 -7.93 -36.51
CA ILE A 78 15.47 -6.53 -36.86
C ILE A 78 16.75 -6.09 -37.60
N TYR A 79 16.64 -5.82 -38.88
CA TYR A 79 17.75 -5.43 -39.72
C TYR A 79 17.44 -4.15 -40.49
N GLY A 80 18.12 -3.05 -40.16
CA GLY A 80 17.97 -1.79 -40.91
C GLY A 80 16.56 -1.18 -40.88
N GLY A 81 15.80 -1.39 -39.79
CA GLY A 81 14.43 -0.93 -39.67
C GLY A 81 13.37 -1.85 -40.31
N GLU A 82 13.79 -3.01 -40.80
CA GLU A 82 12.91 -4.05 -41.36
C GLU A 82 12.93 -5.33 -40.50
N ILE A 83 11.91 -6.17 -40.65
CA ILE A 83 11.80 -7.45 -39.98
C ILE A 83 12.08 -8.57 -40.98
N LEU A 84 13.07 -9.39 -40.65
CA LEU A 84 13.47 -10.51 -41.52
C LEU A 84 13.33 -11.86 -40.78
N THR A 85 13.08 -12.91 -41.58
CA THR A 85 12.95 -14.30 -41.13
C THR A 85 13.75 -15.22 -42.03
N GLY A 86 14.04 -16.43 -41.56
CA GLY A 86 14.63 -17.50 -42.38
C GLY A 86 16.16 -17.47 -42.51
N GLY A 87 16.85 -16.51 -41.86
CA GLY A 87 18.31 -16.35 -41.90
C GLY A 87 18.94 -16.12 -40.53
N CYS A 88 20.13 -15.57 -40.56
CA CYS A 88 20.89 -15.19 -39.39
C CYS A 88 21.36 -13.74 -39.51
N LEU A 89 21.11 -12.95 -38.50
CA LEU A 89 21.64 -11.60 -38.38
C LEU A 89 22.89 -11.63 -37.50
N VAL A 90 24.00 -11.17 -38.05
CA VAL A 90 25.27 -10.96 -37.35
C VAL A 90 25.50 -9.46 -37.25
N VAL A 91 25.58 -8.92 -36.04
CA VAL A 91 25.89 -7.54 -35.75
C VAL A 91 27.21 -7.43 -35.04
N ILE A 92 28.13 -6.65 -35.58
CA ILE A 92 29.47 -6.44 -35.04
C ILE A 92 29.64 -4.98 -34.67
N ALA A 93 29.75 -4.70 -33.37
CA ALA A 93 30.07 -3.37 -32.87
C ALA A 93 31.55 -3.29 -32.52
N GLU A 94 32.27 -2.39 -33.16
CA GLU A 94 33.68 -2.08 -32.94
C GLU A 94 33.80 -0.89 -32.00
N PHE A 95 34.68 -1.02 -30.98
CA PHE A 95 34.91 0.02 -29.97
C PHE A 95 36.41 0.34 -29.89
N CYS A 96 36.74 1.61 -29.83
CA CYS A 96 38.11 2.10 -29.65
C CYS A 96 38.48 2.26 -28.17
N HIS A 97 37.54 2.55 -27.28
CA HIS A 97 37.77 2.91 -25.87
C HIS A 97 36.97 2.10 -24.84
N THR A 98 36.22 1.12 -25.32
CA THR A 98 35.39 0.25 -24.47
C THR A 98 35.98 -1.14 -24.42
N THR A 99 36.14 -1.69 -23.24
CA THR A 99 36.55 -3.10 -23.05
C THR A 99 35.33 -3.95 -22.70
N LEU A 100 35.36 -5.19 -23.09
CA LEU A 100 34.28 -6.16 -22.95
C LEU A 100 34.66 -7.24 -21.94
N THR A 101 33.67 -7.72 -21.20
CA THR A 101 33.79 -8.94 -20.40
C THR A 101 32.50 -9.74 -20.58
N SER A 102 32.60 -10.89 -21.24
CA SER A 102 31.48 -11.79 -21.43
C SER A 102 31.49 -12.97 -20.46
N ALA A 103 30.31 -13.47 -20.13
CA ALA A 103 30.15 -14.60 -19.22
C ALA A 103 28.93 -15.44 -19.56
N VAL A 104 28.97 -16.69 -19.14
CA VAL A 104 27.84 -17.62 -19.17
C VAL A 104 27.66 -18.25 -17.79
N VAL A 105 26.44 -18.33 -17.31
CA VAL A 105 26.08 -19.01 -16.07
C VAL A 105 24.94 -19.98 -16.37
N SER A 106 25.20 -21.28 -16.11
CA SER A 106 24.19 -22.32 -16.19
C SER A 106 23.27 -22.23 -14.97
N TYR A 107 21.97 -22.43 -15.16
CA TYR A 107 21.01 -22.33 -14.05
C TYR A 107 21.22 -23.43 -13.00
N SER A 108 21.50 -23.02 -11.77
CA SER A 108 21.62 -23.90 -10.60
C SER A 108 20.28 -24.25 -9.96
N GLY A 109 19.22 -23.50 -10.29
CA GLY A 109 17.91 -23.54 -9.62
C GLY A 109 17.78 -22.55 -8.48
N THR A 110 18.81 -21.76 -8.17
CA THR A 110 18.83 -20.71 -7.15
C THR A 110 19.19 -19.37 -7.80
N ALA A 111 18.18 -18.54 -8.05
CA ALA A 111 18.32 -17.29 -8.81
C ALA A 111 19.35 -16.31 -8.23
N ASP A 112 19.34 -16.14 -6.91
CA ASP A 112 20.26 -15.22 -6.24
C ASP A 112 21.72 -15.66 -6.40
N LEU A 113 21.99 -16.97 -6.36
CA LEU A 113 23.32 -17.52 -6.55
C LEU A 113 23.78 -17.31 -8.00
N ASP A 114 22.93 -17.65 -8.97
CA ASP A 114 23.23 -17.50 -10.39
C ASP A 114 23.44 -16.01 -10.75
N GLY A 115 22.66 -15.10 -10.16
CA GLY A 115 22.83 -13.66 -10.34
C GLY A 115 24.16 -13.14 -9.76
N TYR A 116 24.52 -13.61 -8.58
CA TYR A 116 25.81 -13.30 -7.96
C TYR A 116 26.99 -13.82 -8.80
N ASP A 117 26.91 -15.07 -9.26
CA ASP A 117 27.94 -15.69 -10.07
C ASP A 117 28.11 -14.95 -11.42
N LEU A 118 27.01 -14.57 -12.06
CA LEU A 118 27.04 -13.77 -13.28
C LEU A 118 27.70 -12.40 -13.05
N ARG A 119 27.38 -11.71 -11.96
CA ARG A 119 28.01 -10.44 -11.59
C ARG A 119 29.51 -10.57 -11.40
N GLN A 120 29.94 -11.59 -10.68
CA GLN A 120 31.37 -11.85 -10.44
C GLN A 120 32.13 -12.16 -11.75
N ALA A 121 31.52 -12.99 -12.61
CA ALA A 121 32.11 -13.36 -13.89
C ALA A 121 32.23 -12.15 -14.84
N LEU A 122 31.25 -11.23 -14.82
CA LEU A 122 31.27 -9.98 -15.62
C LEU A 122 32.16 -8.88 -15.04
N GLN A 123 32.73 -9.05 -13.85
CA GLN A 123 33.63 -8.10 -13.20
C GLN A 123 33.10 -6.68 -13.15
N LEU A 124 31.82 -6.52 -12.79
CA LEU A 124 31.16 -5.21 -12.80
C LEU A 124 31.86 -4.21 -11.87
N THR A 125 32.10 -3.02 -12.38
CA THR A 125 32.72 -1.89 -11.71
C THR A 125 31.90 -0.62 -11.91
N PRO A 126 32.18 0.49 -11.21
CA PRO A 126 31.53 1.78 -11.49
C PRO A 126 31.74 2.30 -12.93
N THR A 127 32.70 1.78 -13.67
CA THR A 127 32.91 2.10 -15.10
C THR A 127 32.15 1.19 -16.04
N SER A 128 31.40 0.19 -15.54
CA SER A 128 30.49 -0.63 -16.35
C SER A 128 29.29 0.22 -16.78
N ARG A 129 29.16 0.44 -18.07
CA ARG A 129 28.13 1.35 -18.62
C ARG A 129 26.82 0.65 -18.95
N ALA A 130 26.89 -0.58 -19.42
CA ALA A 130 25.72 -1.41 -19.72
C ALA A 130 26.09 -2.89 -19.69
N VAL A 131 25.06 -3.71 -19.55
CA VAL A 131 25.14 -5.17 -19.74
C VAL A 131 24.10 -5.56 -20.79
N ILE A 132 24.52 -6.34 -21.79
CA ILE A 132 23.63 -7.00 -22.73
C ILE A 132 23.52 -8.45 -22.30
N SER A 133 22.31 -8.98 -22.16
CA SER A 133 22.10 -10.32 -21.63
C SER A 133 21.03 -11.08 -22.42
N PHE A 134 21.30 -12.35 -22.71
CA PHE A 134 20.34 -13.27 -23.33
C PHE A 134 20.17 -14.49 -22.45
N SER A 135 18.96 -15.02 -22.38
CA SER A 135 18.62 -16.12 -21.51
C SER A 135 17.63 -17.05 -22.20
N VAL A 136 17.69 -18.32 -21.88
CA VAL A 136 16.61 -19.27 -22.21
C VAL A 136 15.53 -19.12 -21.14
N GLN A 137 14.25 -19.22 -21.52
CA GLN A 137 13.16 -19.16 -20.56
C GLN A 137 13.27 -20.27 -19.52
N VAL A 138 13.28 -19.90 -18.24
CA VAL A 138 13.23 -20.85 -17.14
C VAL A 138 11.76 -21.20 -16.88
N GLU A 139 11.44 -22.46 -16.62
CA GLU A 139 10.08 -22.90 -16.30
C GLU A 139 9.51 -22.26 -15.03
N ARG A 140 10.36 -21.75 -14.14
CA ARG A 140 9.96 -20.98 -12.94
C ARG A 140 9.83 -19.50 -13.28
N GLN A 141 8.62 -18.99 -13.18
CA GLN A 141 8.23 -17.62 -13.55
C GLN A 141 8.84 -16.53 -12.66
N ASP A 142 9.35 -16.86 -11.49
CA ASP A 142 9.98 -15.93 -10.54
C ASP A 142 11.46 -16.29 -10.36
N TYR A 143 12.26 -15.93 -11.34
CA TYR A 143 13.72 -16.11 -11.24
C TYR A 143 14.38 -14.73 -11.15
N PRO A 144 14.46 -14.11 -9.94
CA PRO A 144 14.97 -12.75 -9.75
C PRO A 144 16.49 -12.69 -9.87
N LEU A 145 17.03 -13.21 -10.95
CA LEU A 145 18.49 -13.31 -11.19
C LEU A 145 19.15 -11.95 -11.07
N TYR A 146 18.54 -10.91 -11.63
CA TYR A 146 19.10 -9.57 -11.62
C TYR A 146 18.92 -8.85 -10.28
N GLY A 147 18.18 -9.40 -9.32
CA GLY A 147 18.06 -8.91 -7.95
C GLY A 147 19.39 -8.88 -7.22
N ALA A 148 20.07 -10.02 -7.17
CA ALA A 148 21.41 -10.14 -6.59
C ALA A 148 22.50 -9.54 -7.49
N PHE A 149 22.23 -9.43 -8.80
CA PHE A 149 23.13 -8.84 -9.77
C PHE A 149 23.45 -7.37 -9.50
N ASN A 150 22.48 -6.59 -9.02
CA ASN A 150 22.60 -5.13 -8.86
C ASN A 150 22.95 -4.63 -7.46
N ASP A 151 23.40 -5.49 -6.58
CA ASP A 151 23.75 -5.07 -5.22
C ASP A 151 24.89 -4.02 -5.24
N GLY A 152 24.54 -2.76 -5.08
CA GLY A 152 25.44 -1.61 -4.96
C GLY A 152 25.98 -1.00 -6.27
N ILE A 153 25.63 -1.50 -7.46
CA ILE A 153 26.03 -0.93 -8.76
C ILE A 153 24.81 -0.88 -9.69
N ALA A 154 24.34 0.33 -10.01
CA ALA A 154 23.22 0.55 -10.92
C ALA A 154 23.67 0.53 -12.38
N THR A 155 24.02 -0.65 -12.92
CA THR A 155 24.37 -0.80 -14.33
C THR A 155 23.14 -1.22 -15.13
N PRO A 156 22.72 -0.48 -16.17
CA PRO A 156 21.58 -0.85 -16.99
C PRO A 156 21.80 -2.20 -17.68
N VAL A 157 20.75 -3.00 -17.75
CA VAL A 157 20.72 -4.29 -18.45
C VAL A 157 19.67 -4.23 -19.55
N CYS A 158 20.03 -4.65 -20.75
CA CYS A 158 19.13 -4.83 -21.88
C CYS A 158 19.36 -6.19 -22.53
N GLY A 159 18.34 -6.73 -23.17
CA GLY A 159 18.45 -8.01 -23.87
C GLY A 159 17.12 -8.75 -23.94
N GLY A 160 17.15 -10.08 -24.01
CA GLY A 160 15.91 -10.82 -24.15
C GLY A 160 15.99 -12.31 -23.93
N LEU A 161 14.80 -12.92 -23.80
CA LEU A 161 14.63 -14.35 -23.72
C LEU A 161 14.59 -14.96 -25.13
N ALA A 162 15.34 -16.03 -25.32
CA ALA A 162 15.39 -16.75 -26.59
C ALA A 162 14.03 -17.28 -27.00
N GLN A 163 13.74 -17.21 -28.30
CA GLN A 163 12.61 -17.90 -28.93
C GLN A 163 13.05 -19.26 -29.50
N SER A 164 12.07 -20.13 -29.66
CA SER A 164 12.31 -21.42 -30.34
C SER A 164 12.62 -21.18 -31.82
N ALA A 165 13.84 -21.57 -32.24
CA ALA A 165 14.25 -21.64 -33.64
C ALA A 165 13.94 -23.05 -34.20
N ALA A 166 14.57 -23.42 -35.31
CA ALA A 166 14.37 -24.69 -35.99
C ALA A 166 14.61 -25.94 -35.12
N ASP A 167 15.49 -25.85 -34.12
CA ASP A 167 15.92 -26.95 -33.24
C ASP A 167 15.81 -26.62 -31.73
N GLY A 168 14.96 -25.68 -31.40
CA GLY A 168 14.63 -25.29 -30.01
C GLY A 168 15.19 -23.94 -29.58
N CYS A 169 15.11 -23.66 -28.26
CA CYS A 169 15.62 -22.44 -27.67
C CYS A 169 17.05 -22.63 -27.18
N TRP A 170 17.92 -21.68 -27.52
CA TRP A 170 19.28 -21.66 -27.07
C TRP A 170 19.85 -20.24 -26.96
N VAL A 171 20.88 -20.09 -26.15
CA VAL A 171 21.77 -18.93 -26.11
C VAL A 171 23.18 -19.31 -26.50
N LEU A 172 23.90 -18.35 -27.07
CA LEU A 172 25.27 -18.51 -27.57
C LEU A 172 26.24 -17.69 -26.74
N HIS A 173 27.35 -18.32 -26.31
CA HIS A 173 28.49 -17.62 -25.74
C HIS A 173 29.76 -18.12 -26.44
N GLN A 174 30.49 -17.24 -27.09
CA GLN A 174 31.59 -17.53 -27.96
C GLN A 174 31.14 -18.52 -29.08
N ASP A 175 31.68 -19.71 -29.17
CA ASP A 175 31.26 -20.75 -30.13
C ASP A 175 30.44 -21.88 -29.45
N GLN A 176 30.01 -21.70 -28.20
CA GLN A 176 29.25 -22.71 -27.45
C GLN A 176 27.80 -22.29 -27.26
N LEU A 177 26.93 -23.29 -27.40
CA LEU A 177 25.48 -23.14 -27.27
C LEU A 177 24.99 -23.75 -25.96
N TYR A 178 24.02 -23.08 -25.32
CA TYR A 178 23.43 -23.46 -24.02
C TYR A 178 21.92 -23.43 -24.10
N THR A 179 21.29 -24.46 -23.52
CA THR A 179 19.83 -24.57 -23.46
C THR A 179 19.24 -24.28 -22.08
N GLN A 180 20.08 -24.12 -21.07
CA GLN A 180 19.69 -23.79 -19.68
C GLN A 180 20.74 -22.85 -19.06
N ALA A 181 20.86 -21.66 -19.63
CA ALA A 181 21.84 -20.68 -19.15
C ALA A 181 21.41 -19.25 -19.47
N VAL A 182 22.04 -18.33 -18.77
CA VAL A 182 22.12 -16.92 -19.10
C VAL A 182 23.50 -16.61 -19.64
N VAL A 183 23.57 -15.86 -20.73
CA VAL A 183 24.80 -15.28 -21.27
C VAL A 183 24.72 -13.78 -21.20
N ALA A 184 25.82 -13.12 -20.91
CA ALA A 184 25.84 -11.67 -20.84
C ALA A 184 27.24 -11.13 -21.23
N VAL A 185 27.25 -9.85 -21.62
CA VAL A 185 28.47 -9.08 -21.85
C VAL A 185 28.36 -7.74 -21.17
N ALA A 186 29.33 -7.36 -20.39
CA ALA A 186 29.46 -6.05 -19.76
C ALA A 186 30.37 -5.15 -20.62
N LEU A 187 29.97 -3.91 -20.78
CA LEU A 187 30.71 -2.87 -21.50
C LEU A 187 31.34 -1.92 -20.46
N HIS A 188 32.64 -1.90 -20.38
CA HIS A 188 33.42 -1.10 -19.43
C HIS A 188 34.11 0.05 -20.17
N SER A 189 33.76 1.29 -19.82
CA SER A 189 34.32 2.49 -20.45
C SER A 189 34.10 3.74 -19.61
N GLU A 190 35.02 4.68 -19.71
CA GLU A 190 34.83 6.04 -19.18
C GLU A 190 34.17 6.96 -20.20
N ARG A 191 34.24 6.63 -21.51
CA ARG A 191 33.75 7.45 -22.61
C ARG A 191 32.39 7.05 -23.15
N LEU A 192 32.08 5.74 -23.12
CA LEU A 192 30.82 5.23 -23.67
C LEU A 192 29.62 5.85 -22.96
N LYS A 193 28.76 6.49 -23.72
CA LYS A 193 27.46 7.02 -23.29
C LYS A 193 26.39 6.02 -23.70
N VAL A 194 25.47 5.72 -22.79
CA VAL A 194 24.39 4.75 -23.03
C VAL A 194 23.03 5.35 -22.66
N TRP A 195 22.02 5.00 -23.40
CA TRP A 195 20.61 5.37 -23.15
C TRP A 195 19.76 4.14 -23.35
N THR A 196 18.88 3.90 -22.41
CA THR A 196 17.97 2.76 -22.44
C THR A 196 16.55 3.24 -22.13
N SER A 197 15.57 2.59 -22.71
CA SER A 197 14.17 2.75 -22.33
C SER A 197 13.37 1.51 -22.69
N ALA A 198 12.21 1.37 -22.07
CA ALA A 198 11.25 0.33 -22.36
C ALA A 198 9.90 0.97 -22.72
N TYR A 199 9.34 0.59 -23.84
CA TYR A 199 8.02 1.00 -24.29
C TYR A 199 7.02 -0.11 -24.09
N SER A 200 6.17 0.04 -23.11
CA SER A 200 5.12 -0.90 -22.75
C SER A 200 3.86 -0.12 -22.39
N GLU A 201 3.05 0.14 -23.39
CA GLU A 201 1.88 1.03 -23.28
C GLU A 201 0.63 0.27 -22.87
N TRP A 202 0.55 -0.01 -21.60
CA TRP A 202 -0.66 -0.54 -21.00
C TRP A 202 -1.45 0.55 -20.29
N ASN A 203 -2.65 0.83 -20.80
CA ASN A 203 -3.55 1.82 -20.25
C ASN A 203 -4.52 1.14 -19.27
N PRO A 204 -4.44 1.43 -17.98
CA PRO A 204 -5.36 0.84 -17.01
C PRO A 204 -6.78 1.35 -17.24
N VAL A 205 -7.78 0.45 -17.16
CA VAL A 205 -9.19 0.75 -17.42
C VAL A 205 -10.10 0.00 -16.44
N GLY A 206 -11.22 0.61 -16.10
CA GLY A 206 -12.23 0.03 -15.23
C GLY A 206 -11.93 0.20 -13.74
N MET A 207 -12.76 -0.43 -12.92
CA MET A 207 -12.68 -0.34 -11.46
C MET A 207 -11.54 -1.22 -10.91
N TYR A 208 -11.02 -0.83 -9.75
CA TYR A 208 -10.13 -1.70 -8.98
C TYR A 208 -10.89 -2.89 -8.41
N HIS A 209 -10.24 -4.04 -8.45
CA HIS A 209 -10.70 -5.29 -7.87
C HIS A 209 -9.68 -5.78 -6.85
N ALA A 210 -10.13 -6.12 -5.64
CA ALA A 210 -9.26 -6.69 -4.63
C ALA A 210 -9.04 -8.18 -4.91
N VAL A 211 -7.79 -8.65 -4.84
CA VAL A 211 -7.44 -10.07 -4.83
C VAL A 211 -7.90 -10.66 -3.49
N THR A 212 -8.85 -11.57 -3.52
CA THR A 212 -9.42 -12.19 -2.31
C THR A 212 -8.94 -13.62 -2.07
N ALA A 213 -8.53 -14.33 -3.14
CA ALA A 213 -7.89 -15.63 -3.03
C ALA A 213 -6.88 -15.83 -4.16
N ALA A 214 -5.69 -16.33 -3.82
CA ALA A 214 -4.62 -16.66 -4.77
C ALA A 214 -3.64 -17.69 -4.18
N GLU A 215 -2.99 -18.47 -5.04
CA GLU A 215 -1.92 -19.41 -4.71
C GLU A 215 -0.74 -19.19 -5.66
N GLY A 216 0.28 -18.46 -5.20
CA GLY A 216 1.41 -18.07 -6.04
C GLY A 216 0.97 -17.28 -7.27
N PRO A 217 1.26 -17.74 -8.50
CA PRO A 217 0.86 -17.07 -9.74
C PRO A 217 -0.62 -17.31 -10.10
N ARG A 218 -1.30 -18.23 -9.42
CA ARG A 218 -2.69 -18.61 -9.69
C ARG A 218 -3.65 -17.68 -8.94
N LEU A 219 -4.37 -16.86 -9.68
CA LEU A 219 -5.43 -16.00 -9.19
C LEU A 219 -6.74 -16.74 -9.14
N ILE A 220 -7.30 -16.95 -7.94
CA ILE A 220 -8.52 -17.72 -7.74
C ILE A 220 -9.74 -16.80 -7.79
N SER A 221 -9.72 -15.69 -7.02
CA SER A 221 -10.87 -14.80 -6.95
C SER A 221 -10.49 -13.32 -6.85
N LEU A 222 -11.34 -12.50 -7.46
CA LEU A 222 -11.35 -11.03 -7.39
C LEU A 222 -12.66 -10.58 -6.74
N GLY A 223 -12.59 -9.96 -5.58
CA GLY A 223 -13.77 -9.72 -4.75
C GLY A 223 -14.45 -11.03 -4.37
N ASN A 224 -15.74 -11.15 -4.66
CA ASN A 224 -16.53 -12.35 -4.34
C ASN A 224 -16.78 -13.26 -5.58
N LYS A 225 -16.00 -13.11 -6.65
CA LYS A 225 -16.18 -13.85 -7.91
C LYS A 225 -14.89 -14.54 -8.31
N SER A 226 -15.00 -15.66 -9.07
CA SER A 226 -13.82 -16.28 -9.67
C SER A 226 -13.12 -15.30 -10.64
N ALA A 227 -11.82 -15.44 -10.81
CA ALA A 227 -11.07 -14.58 -11.73
C ALA A 227 -11.66 -14.60 -13.15
N TYR A 228 -12.04 -15.81 -13.66
CA TYR A 228 -12.65 -15.98 -14.97
C TYR A 228 -14.02 -15.31 -15.11
N GLU A 229 -14.87 -15.33 -14.06
CA GLU A 229 -16.17 -14.65 -14.10
C GLU A 229 -16.01 -13.12 -14.19
N VAL A 230 -14.97 -12.57 -13.55
CA VAL A 230 -14.66 -11.13 -13.67
C VAL A 230 -14.22 -10.81 -15.10
N TYR A 231 -13.32 -11.60 -15.69
CA TYR A 231 -12.93 -11.46 -17.08
C TYR A 231 -14.12 -11.57 -18.04
N LYS A 232 -14.96 -12.60 -17.83
CA LYS A 232 -16.16 -12.83 -18.65
C LYS A 232 -17.14 -11.64 -18.61
N ARG A 233 -17.28 -11.00 -17.46
CA ARG A 233 -18.13 -9.81 -17.32
C ARG A 233 -17.66 -8.63 -18.17
N TYR A 234 -16.34 -8.43 -18.29
CA TYR A 234 -15.78 -7.27 -18.97
C TYR A 234 -15.55 -7.50 -20.48
N LEU A 235 -15.22 -8.74 -20.87
CA LEU A 235 -14.74 -9.04 -22.21
C LEU A 235 -15.72 -9.88 -23.04
N ALA A 236 -16.70 -10.54 -22.44
CA ALA A 236 -17.61 -11.43 -23.15
C ALA A 236 -19.04 -10.93 -23.09
N ASP A 237 -19.62 -10.77 -24.26
CA ASP A 237 -21.08 -10.56 -24.43
C ASP A 237 -21.77 -11.93 -24.64
N GLY A 238 -21.73 -12.76 -23.58
CA GLY A 238 -22.39 -14.07 -23.57
C GLY A 238 -21.59 -15.25 -24.16
N HIS A 239 -20.40 -15.03 -24.71
CA HIS A 239 -19.54 -16.09 -25.26
C HIS A 239 -18.50 -16.60 -24.26
N GLU A 240 -17.93 -17.79 -24.48
CA GLU A 240 -16.79 -18.27 -23.73
C GLU A 240 -15.49 -17.60 -24.20
N LEU A 241 -14.63 -17.24 -23.25
CA LEU A 241 -13.33 -16.64 -23.51
C LEU A 241 -12.25 -17.72 -23.57
N SER A 242 -11.41 -17.67 -24.59
CA SER A 242 -10.18 -18.47 -24.67
C SER A 242 -9.01 -17.73 -24.03
N ALA A 243 -7.94 -18.46 -23.70
CA ALA A 243 -6.72 -17.86 -23.15
C ALA A 243 -6.13 -16.78 -24.07
N SER A 244 -6.22 -16.97 -25.39
CA SER A 244 -5.75 -15.98 -26.38
C SER A 244 -6.52 -14.65 -26.32
N HIS A 245 -7.80 -14.67 -25.98
CA HIS A 245 -8.57 -13.43 -25.77
C HIS A 245 -8.11 -12.68 -24.52
N LEU A 246 -7.72 -13.40 -23.47
CA LEU A 246 -7.30 -12.79 -22.21
C LEU A 246 -5.88 -12.21 -22.26
N LEU A 247 -5.02 -12.71 -23.14
CA LEU A 247 -3.65 -12.19 -23.35
C LEU A 247 -3.62 -10.70 -23.69
N ASN A 248 -4.63 -10.23 -24.41
CA ASN A 248 -4.74 -8.82 -24.83
C ASN A 248 -5.27 -7.89 -23.72
N PHE A 249 -5.66 -8.43 -22.55
CA PHE A 249 -6.20 -7.68 -21.42
C PHE A 249 -5.58 -8.16 -20.11
N PRO A 250 -4.29 -7.91 -19.89
CA PRO A 250 -3.63 -8.26 -18.65
C PRO A 250 -4.18 -7.43 -17.49
N LEU A 251 -3.81 -7.82 -16.26
CA LEU A 251 -4.14 -7.06 -15.07
C LEU A 251 -3.00 -6.13 -14.69
N TYR A 252 -3.35 -4.92 -14.35
CA TYR A 252 -2.45 -3.90 -13.82
C TYR A 252 -2.59 -3.81 -12.31
N ARG A 253 -1.46 -3.72 -11.61
CA ARG A 253 -1.42 -3.43 -10.17
C ARG A 253 -0.32 -2.44 -9.83
N GLU A 254 -0.45 -1.79 -8.68
CA GLU A 254 0.57 -0.93 -8.10
C GLU A 254 1.03 -1.53 -6.77
N ARG A 255 2.35 -1.71 -6.62
CA ARG A 255 2.99 -2.07 -5.36
C ARG A 255 3.94 -0.95 -4.94
N GLY A 256 3.47 -0.06 -4.07
CA GLY A 256 4.22 1.13 -3.69
C GLY A 256 4.39 2.10 -4.86
N LYS A 257 5.61 2.27 -5.37
CA LYS A 257 5.91 3.09 -6.56
C LYS A 257 6.00 2.26 -7.86
N HIS A 258 5.93 0.94 -7.77
CA HIS A 258 6.10 0.05 -8.91
C HIS A 258 4.75 -0.25 -9.56
N LYS A 259 4.73 -0.03 -10.86
CA LYS A 259 3.60 -0.34 -11.75
C LYS A 259 3.90 -1.67 -12.44
N GLU A 260 3.03 -2.66 -12.25
CA GLU A 260 3.23 -4.00 -12.79
C GLU A 260 2.05 -4.39 -13.69
N VAL A 261 2.38 -4.93 -14.85
CA VAL A 261 1.42 -5.58 -15.74
C VAL A 261 1.60 -7.09 -15.59
N CYS A 262 0.52 -7.79 -15.32
CA CYS A 262 0.48 -9.22 -15.07
C CYS A 262 -0.23 -9.90 -16.25
N ALA A 263 0.52 -10.65 -17.06
CA ALA A 263 0.00 -11.33 -18.24
C ALA A 263 -0.62 -12.68 -17.89
N VAL A 264 -1.76 -12.98 -18.51
CA VAL A 264 -2.44 -14.28 -18.39
C VAL A 264 -1.59 -15.38 -19.04
N ARG A 265 -1.49 -16.53 -18.41
CA ARG A 265 -0.81 -17.72 -18.94
C ARG A 265 -1.78 -18.86 -19.23
N GLU A 266 -2.67 -19.18 -18.29
CA GLU A 266 -3.55 -20.33 -18.40
C GLU A 266 -4.88 -20.09 -17.68
N ILE A 267 -5.97 -20.64 -18.23
CA ILE A 267 -7.28 -20.66 -17.60
C ILE A 267 -7.55 -22.09 -17.12
N HIS A 268 -7.89 -22.22 -15.84
CA HIS A 268 -8.19 -23.50 -15.21
C HIS A 268 -9.71 -23.80 -15.20
N HIS A 269 -10.06 -25.09 -15.12
CA HIS A 269 -11.46 -25.54 -15.12
C HIS A 269 -12.30 -25.02 -13.97
N ASP A 270 -11.69 -24.65 -12.85
CA ASP A 270 -12.37 -24.08 -11.67
C ASP A 270 -12.59 -22.55 -11.77
N GLY A 271 -12.24 -21.96 -12.91
CA GLY A 271 -12.36 -20.51 -13.14
C GLY A 271 -11.25 -19.68 -12.50
N SER A 272 -10.18 -20.29 -11.98
CA SER A 272 -8.96 -19.59 -11.64
C SER A 272 -8.09 -19.37 -12.89
N ILE A 273 -7.20 -18.37 -12.83
CA ILE A 273 -6.33 -17.99 -13.95
C ILE A 273 -4.90 -17.89 -13.43
N SER A 274 -3.95 -18.53 -14.13
CA SER A 274 -2.53 -18.38 -13.86
C SER A 274 -1.94 -17.23 -14.66
N PHE A 275 -1.06 -16.47 -14.01
CA PHE A 275 -0.37 -15.31 -14.56
C PHE A 275 1.15 -15.51 -14.57
N ASP A 276 1.86 -14.59 -15.17
CA ASP A 276 3.33 -14.55 -15.17
C ASP A 276 3.93 -14.04 -13.86
N LYS A 277 3.12 -13.48 -12.96
CA LYS A 277 3.53 -12.93 -11.66
C LYS A 277 2.70 -13.47 -10.52
N THR A 278 3.27 -13.47 -9.31
CA THR A 278 2.61 -13.95 -8.10
C THR A 278 1.67 -12.91 -7.49
N TRP A 279 0.65 -13.37 -6.78
CA TRP A 279 -0.38 -12.55 -6.17
C TRP A 279 -0.30 -12.56 -4.65
N SER A 280 -0.66 -11.43 -4.04
CA SER A 280 -0.91 -11.32 -2.60
C SER A 280 -2.37 -10.99 -2.34
N ILE A 281 -2.95 -11.61 -1.30
CA ILE A 281 -4.31 -11.26 -0.88
C ILE A 281 -4.33 -9.80 -0.46
N GLY A 282 -5.29 -9.04 -1.01
CA GLY A 282 -5.41 -7.59 -0.82
C GLY A 282 -4.79 -6.74 -1.94
N ASP A 283 -4.03 -7.32 -2.88
CA ASP A 283 -3.57 -6.60 -4.07
C ASP A 283 -4.78 -5.98 -4.78
N GLN A 284 -4.65 -4.71 -5.18
CA GLN A 284 -5.65 -4.00 -5.97
C GLN A 284 -5.27 -4.07 -7.43
N VAL A 285 -6.14 -4.64 -8.25
CA VAL A 285 -5.89 -4.84 -9.68
C VAL A 285 -6.99 -4.25 -10.52
N ARG A 286 -6.64 -3.80 -11.73
CA ARG A 286 -7.60 -3.37 -12.75
C ARG A 286 -7.17 -3.88 -14.12
N PHE A 287 -8.10 -3.93 -15.06
CA PHE A 287 -7.77 -4.30 -16.42
C PHE A 287 -6.88 -3.26 -17.06
N CYS A 288 -6.07 -3.68 -18.03
CA CYS A 288 -5.42 -2.77 -18.93
C CYS A 288 -5.55 -3.24 -20.37
N TYR A 289 -5.40 -2.30 -21.28
CA TYR A 289 -5.44 -2.53 -22.71
C TYR A 289 -4.31 -1.79 -23.40
N ASN A 290 -3.89 -2.31 -24.53
CA ASN A 290 -2.93 -1.66 -25.41
C ASN A 290 -3.65 -1.19 -26.67
N HIS A 291 -3.25 -0.01 -27.17
CA HIS A 291 -3.71 0.48 -28.47
C HIS A 291 -2.51 0.78 -29.37
N PRO A 292 -2.39 0.12 -30.53
CA PRO A 292 -1.24 0.24 -31.41
C PRO A 292 -0.83 1.69 -31.73
N SER A 293 -1.80 2.55 -32.05
CA SER A 293 -1.49 3.95 -32.39
C SER A 293 -0.92 4.76 -31.22
N LEU A 294 -1.35 4.51 -29.97
CA LEU A 294 -0.78 5.19 -28.81
C LEU A 294 0.65 4.73 -28.55
N THR A 295 0.88 3.44 -28.65
CA THR A 295 2.21 2.87 -28.51
C THR A 295 3.18 3.44 -29.54
N LEU A 296 2.76 3.54 -30.80
CA LEU A 296 3.56 4.14 -31.86
C LEU A 296 3.80 5.63 -31.65
N GLU A 297 2.81 6.39 -31.18
CA GLU A 297 2.96 7.83 -30.88
C GLU A 297 4.00 8.08 -29.78
N GLN A 298 3.94 7.33 -28.68
CA GLN A 298 4.89 7.48 -27.57
C GLN A 298 6.29 7.01 -27.96
N LEU A 299 6.38 5.92 -28.71
CA LEU A 299 7.66 5.47 -29.26
C LEU A 299 8.30 6.55 -30.13
N LYS A 300 7.52 7.22 -31.01
CA LYS A 300 8.02 8.32 -31.84
C LYS A 300 8.55 9.48 -30.98
N HIS A 301 7.81 9.88 -29.95
CA HIS A 301 8.29 10.92 -29.03
C HIS A 301 9.61 10.52 -28.38
N GLY A 302 9.72 9.29 -27.88
CA GLY A 302 10.95 8.82 -27.29
C GLY A 302 12.11 8.69 -28.27
N VAL A 303 11.85 8.32 -29.54
CA VAL A 303 12.89 8.30 -30.57
C VAL A 303 13.36 9.70 -30.93
N VAL A 304 12.47 10.71 -30.96
CA VAL A 304 12.86 12.12 -31.14
C VAL A 304 13.74 12.61 -29.98
N GLU A 305 13.39 12.26 -28.73
CA GLU A 305 14.25 12.56 -27.57
C GLU A 305 15.60 11.86 -27.66
N LEU A 306 15.62 10.59 -28.07
CA LEU A 306 16.86 9.83 -28.26
C LEU A 306 17.72 10.45 -29.37
N ALA A 307 17.13 10.96 -30.45
CA ALA A 307 17.86 11.63 -31.55
C ALA A 307 18.67 12.83 -31.07
N LEU A 308 18.23 13.54 -30.03
CA LEU A 308 18.98 14.67 -29.45
C LEU A 308 20.33 14.22 -28.85
N HIS A 309 20.43 12.97 -28.46
CA HIS A 309 21.67 12.39 -27.95
C HIS A 309 22.61 11.87 -29.04
N GLN A 310 22.15 11.81 -30.30
CA GLN A 310 22.90 11.40 -31.49
C GLN A 310 23.61 10.04 -31.28
N PRO A 311 22.89 8.95 -31.01
CA PRO A 311 23.48 7.65 -30.84
C PRO A 311 24.16 7.19 -32.14
N GLU A 312 25.28 6.45 -32.03
CA GLU A 312 25.98 5.85 -33.15
C GLU A 312 25.35 4.49 -33.53
N THR A 313 24.80 3.77 -32.54
CA THR A 313 24.06 2.53 -32.75
C THR A 313 22.94 2.35 -31.75
N VAL A 314 21.91 1.60 -32.17
CA VAL A 314 20.78 1.22 -31.31
C VAL A 314 20.52 -0.27 -31.45
N PHE A 315 20.63 -1.01 -30.33
CA PHE A 315 20.20 -2.40 -30.28
C PHE A 315 18.76 -2.46 -29.74
N ILE A 316 17.90 -3.20 -30.45
CA ILE A 316 16.47 -3.29 -30.17
C ILE A 316 16.13 -4.73 -29.80
N TYR A 317 15.47 -4.91 -28.64
CA TYR A 317 14.93 -6.20 -28.22
C TYR A 317 13.41 -6.02 -28.04
N ASN A 318 12.65 -6.73 -28.86
CA ASN A 318 11.21 -6.52 -28.98
C ASN A 318 10.45 -7.80 -28.64
N CYS A 319 9.32 -7.68 -27.95
CA CYS A 319 8.49 -8.84 -27.64
C CYS A 319 7.81 -9.39 -28.90
N ALA A 320 7.90 -10.69 -29.12
CA ALA A 320 7.28 -11.34 -30.27
C ALA A 320 5.75 -11.17 -30.29
N SER A 321 5.12 -11.10 -29.10
CA SER A 321 3.68 -10.90 -29.01
C SER A 321 3.21 -9.54 -29.57
N ARG A 322 4.10 -8.57 -29.78
CA ARG A 322 3.74 -7.28 -30.37
C ARG A 322 3.44 -7.37 -31.86
N LEU A 323 3.99 -8.36 -32.54
CA LEU A 323 3.70 -8.61 -33.97
C LEU A 323 2.23 -8.96 -34.23
N ASP A 324 1.50 -9.43 -33.21
CA ASP A 324 0.09 -9.76 -33.32
C ASP A 324 -0.84 -8.53 -33.42
N PHE A 325 -0.36 -7.35 -32.99
CA PHE A 325 -1.19 -6.14 -32.91
C PHE A 325 -0.55 -4.85 -33.39
N ILE A 326 0.77 -4.83 -33.64
CA ILE A 326 1.49 -3.67 -34.19
C ILE A 326 2.22 -4.10 -35.45
N ASP A 327 2.18 -3.25 -36.49
CA ASP A 327 3.06 -3.40 -37.65
C ASP A 327 4.51 -3.16 -37.17
N GLY A 328 5.27 -4.25 -37.07
CA GLY A 328 6.61 -4.21 -36.52
C GLY A 328 7.56 -3.30 -37.31
N CYS A 329 7.36 -3.15 -38.61
CA CYS A 329 8.18 -2.24 -39.42
C CYS A 329 7.93 -0.78 -39.03
N GLN A 330 6.68 -0.39 -38.76
CA GLN A 330 6.35 0.97 -38.31
C GLN A 330 6.94 1.24 -36.91
N GLU A 331 7.17 0.20 -36.13
CA GLU A 331 7.73 0.29 -34.79
C GLU A 331 9.25 0.45 -34.79
N VAL A 332 9.98 -0.28 -35.63
CA VAL A 332 11.44 -0.30 -35.61
C VAL A 332 12.11 0.68 -36.57
N ALA A 333 11.42 1.06 -37.66
CA ALA A 333 11.96 1.97 -38.68
C ALA A 333 12.38 3.36 -38.12
N PRO A 334 11.66 3.99 -37.17
CA PRO A 334 12.08 5.28 -36.63
C PRO A 334 13.47 5.27 -36.01
N PHE A 335 13.87 4.19 -35.34
CA PHE A 335 15.22 4.06 -34.77
C PHE A 335 16.30 4.04 -35.85
N HIS A 336 16.03 3.37 -36.98
CA HIS A 336 17.01 3.31 -38.07
C HIS A 336 17.19 4.65 -38.79
N GLN A 337 16.20 5.56 -38.72
CA GLN A 337 16.30 6.91 -39.26
C GLN A 337 17.28 7.79 -38.47
N ILE A 338 17.46 7.54 -37.20
CA ILE A 338 18.34 8.35 -36.32
C ILE A 338 19.73 7.75 -36.15
N ALA A 339 19.86 6.39 -36.14
CA ALA A 339 21.13 5.67 -36.01
C ALA A 339 21.05 4.29 -36.66
N ILE A 340 22.18 3.64 -36.84
CA ILE A 340 22.23 2.23 -37.21
C ILE A 340 21.51 1.40 -36.16
N SER A 341 20.44 0.70 -36.55
CA SER A 341 19.62 -0.05 -35.60
C SER A 341 19.44 -1.51 -36.03
N HIS A 342 19.66 -2.42 -35.08
CA HIS A 342 19.52 -3.86 -35.26
C HIS A 342 19.07 -4.53 -33.98
N GLY A 343 18.55 -5.75 -34.09
CA GLY A 343 18.13 -6.51 -32.93
C GLY A 343 17.34 -7.77 -33.26
N SER A 344 16.51 -8.16 -32.32
CA SER A 344 15.71 -9.38 -32.41
C SER A 344 14.39 -9.29 -31.70
N TYR A 345 13.49 -10.18 -32.06
CA TYR A 345 12.28 -10.45 -31.29
C TYR A 345 12.56 -11.53 -30.26
N CYS A 346 11.99 -11.33 -29.06
CA CYS A 346 12.23 -12.14 -27.87
C CYS A 346 10.92 -12.70 -27.30
N MET A 347 10.97 -13.70 -26.42
CA MET A 347 9.80 -14.19 -25.66
C MET A 347 9.47 -13.30 -24.46
N GLY A 348 10.36 -12.41 -24.10
CA GLY A 348 10.29 -11.42 -23.04
C GLY A 348 11.60 -10.62 -23.03
N GLU A 349 11.54 -9.38 -22.62
CA GLU A 349 12.67 -8.46 -22.62
C GLU A 349 13.31 -8.42 -21.24
N LEU A 350 14.62 -8.64 -21.20
CA LEU A 350 15.43 -8.42 -20.01
C LEU A 350 15.75 -6.93 -19.94
N TYR A 351 15.24 -6.25 -18.94
CA TYR A 351 15.40 -4.81 -18.80
C TYR A 351 15.64 -4.37 -17.36
N HIS A 352 16.64 -3.51 -17.19
CA HIS A 352 16.91 -2.84 -15.93
C HIS A 352 17.54 -1.48 -16.21
N ASP A 353 16.98 -0.42 -15.64
CA ASP A 353 17.41 0.98 -15.83
C ASP A 353 18.18 1.55 -14.63
N GLY A 354 18.57 0.71 -13.68
CA GLY A 354 19.14 1.12 -12.39
C GLY A 354 18.13 1.25 -11.24
N LEU A 355 16.83 1.25 -11.55
CA LEU A 355 15.74 1.39 -10.58
C LEU A 355 14.77 0.20 -10.58
N GLN A 356 14.52 -0.38 -11.74
CA GLN A 356 13.59 -1.49 -11.94
C GLN A 356 14.29 -2.68 -12.56
N GLN A 357 14.03 -3.86 -12.03
CA GLN A 357 14.52 -5.11 -12.56
C GLN A 357 13.33 -5.96 -12.97
N GLU A 358 13.19 -6.28 -14.25
CA GLU A 358 12.11 -7.16 -14.66
C GLU A 358 12.42 -7.89 -15.97
N ILE A 359 11.77 -9.06 -16.09
CA ILE A 359 11.47 -9.62 -17.39
C ILE A 359 10.18 -8.95 -17.83
N LEU A 360 10.26 -8.09 -18.85
CA LEU A 360 9.13 -7.44 -19.43
C LEU A 360 8.47 -8.35 -20.46
N HIS A 361 7.17 -8.16 -20.65
CA HIS A 361 6.42 -8.79 -21.71
C HIS A 361 5.61 -7.71 -22.46
N HIS A 362 5.34 -7.95 -23.73
CA HIS A 362 4.66 -6.98 -24.61
C HIS A 362 5.36 -5.61 -24.69
N SER A 363 6.67 -5.59 -24.55
CA SER A 363 7.48 -4.38 -24.52
C SER A 363 8.46 -4.36 -25.68
N LEU A 364 8.90 -3.15 -26.04
CA LEU A 364 10.08 -2.92 -26.87
C LEU A 364 11.11 -2.24 -25.96
N THR A 365 12.31 -2.81 -25.88
CA THR A 365 13.43 -2.20 -25.18
C THR A 365 14.56 -1.89 -26.15
N TYR A 366 15.35 -0.87 -25.83
CA TYR A 366 16.52 -0.56 -26.62
C TYR A 366 17.72 -0.20 -25.73
N LEU A 367 18.92 -0.42 -26.30
CA LEU A 367 20.20 0.07 -25.82
C LEU A 367 20.82 0.91 -26.93
N ALA A 368 20.84 2.22 -26.74
CA ALA A 368 21.49 3.16 -27.64
C ALA A 368 22.86 3.55 -27.08
N MET A 369 23.87 3.64 -27.94
CA MET A 369 25.24 3.84 -27.52
C MET A 369 25.96 4.86 -28.41
N ARG A 370 26.92 5.56 -27.79
CA ARG A 370 27.82 6.49 -28.45
C ARG A 370 29.17 6.53 -27.70
N GLU A 371 30.24 6.33 -28.39
CA GLU A 371 31.60 6.43 -27.84
C GLU A 371 32.29 7.73 -28.24
N SER A 372 31.99 8.29 -29.40
CA SER A 372 32.58 9.52 -29.93
C SER A 372 32.09 10.76 -29.16
N ASP A 373 33.00 11.73 -28.95
CA ASP A 373 32.68 13.07 -28.45
C ASP A 373 32.34 14.06 -29.57
N GLU A 374 32.59 13.72 -30.83
CA GLU A 374 32.27 14.55 -31.97
C GLU A 374 30.77 14.59 -32.23
N VAL A 375 30.22 15.81 -32.43
CA VAL A 375 28.81 16.02 -32.69
C VAL A 375 28.56 15.91 -34.20
N THR A 376 27.82 14.87 -34.58
CA THR A 376 27.38 14.70 -35.99
C THR A 376 26.14 15.52 -36.29
N GLU A 377 25.73 15.55 -37.56
CA GLU A 377 24.49 16.23 -37.98
C GLU A 377 23.26 15.56 -37.30
N LEU A 378 22.38 16.37 -36.69
CA LEU A 378 21.17 15.87 -36.05
C LEU A 378 20.23 15.22 -37.06
N LYS A 379 20.01 13.93 -36.94
CA LYS A 379 19.04 13.19 -37.75
C LYS A 379 17.75 13.04 -36.95
N LEU A 380 16.65 13.56 -37.49
CA LEU A 380 15.32 13.40 -36.90
C LEU A 380 14.52 12.36 -37.70
N PRO A 381 13.66 11.60 -37.07
CA PRO A 381 12.77 10.68 -37.79
C PRO A 381 11.82 11.49 -38.67
N ALA A 382 11.45 10.93 -39.84
CA ALA A 382 10.55 11.60 -40.75
C ALA A 382 9.13 11.72 -40.17
N ASP A 383 8.47 12.86 -40.40
CA ASP A 383 7.11 13.16 -39.89
C ASP A 383 5.99 12.32 -40.54
N ASP A 384 6.33 11.50 -41.54
CA ASP A 384 5.39 10.85 -42.47
C ASP A 384 4.67 9.59 -41.92
N ILE A 385 4.57 9.41 -40.62
CA ILE A 385 3.72 8.34 -40.12
C ILE A 385 2.35 8.95 -39.78
N ASP A 386 1.39 8.68 -40.65
CA ASP A 386 -0.03 9.01 -40.49
C ASP A 386 -0.60 8.25 -39.27
N SER A 387 -0.21 8.66 -38.07
CA SER A 387 -0.78 8.17 -36.81
C SER A 387 -2.00 9.02 -36.46
N THR A 388 -2.98 9.07 -37.34
CA THR A 388 -4.28 9.63 -36.96
C THR A 388 -4.96 8.67 -35.99
N ILE A 389 -4.81 8.96 -34.69
CA ILE A 389 -5.59 8.26 -33.67
C ILE A 389 -7.06 8.43 -34.04
N SER A 390 -7.77 7.32 -34.18
CA SER A 390 -9.20 7.36 -34.51
C SER A 390 -9.93 8.33 -33.55
N PRO A 391 -10.75 9.28 -34.05
CA PRO A 391 -11.54 10.17 -33.19
C PRO A 391 -12.38 9.43 -32.14
N LEU A 392 -12.89 8.25 -32.50
CA LEU A 392 -13.61 7.37 -31.55
C LEU A 392 -12.71 6.92 -30.39
N PHE A 393 -11.45 6.59 -30.69
CA PHE A 393 -10.51 6.18 -29.65
C PHE A 393 -10.13 7.35 -28.73
N CYS A 394 -9.91 8.55 -29.29
CA CYS A 394 -9.70 9.76 -28.48
C CYS A 394 -10.89 10.02 -27.55
N LEU A 395 -12.11 9.85 -28.05
CA LEU A 395 -13.32 9.98 -27.23
C LEU A 395 -13.35 8.95 -26.10
N ILE A 396 -13.09 7.68 -26.39
CA ILE A 396 -13.07 6.60 -25.37
C ILE A 396 -11.99 6.88 -24.31
N ARG A 397 -10.78 7.22 -24.72
CA ARG A 397 -9.68 7.55 -23.81
C ARG A 397 -10.02 8.72 -22.89
N ASN A 398 -10.54 9.80 -23.45
CA ASN A 398 -10.91 10.99 -22.67
C ASN A 398 -12.07 10.70 -21.73
N ALA A 399 -13.08 9.94 -22.20
CA ALA A 399 -14.21 9.53 -21.36
C ALA A 399 -13.77 8.63 -20.18
N ILE A 400 -12.81 7.73 -20.41
CA ILE A 400 -12.21 6.91 -19.34
C ILE A 400 -11.47 7.80 -18.33
N ALA A 401 -10.65 8.76 -18.80
CA ALA A 401 -9.95 9.70 -17.95
C ALA A 401 -10.90 10.56 -17.11
N ASP A 402 -12.01 11.02 -17.69
CA ASP A 402 -13.05 11.75 -16.96
C ASP A 402 -13.70 10.88 -15.88
N LEU A 403 -13.98 9.61 -16.17
CA LEU A 403 -14.52 8.67 -15.19
C LEU A 403 -13.54 8.39 -14.05
N ASP A 404 -12.25 8.20 -14.34
CA ASP A 404 -11.19 8.01 -13.33
C ASP A 404 -11.09 9.25 -12.42
N GLN A 405 -11.21 10.46 -12.99
CA GLN A 405 -11.22 11.71 -12.21
C GLN A 405 -12.44 11.82 -11.32
N VAL A 406 -13.63 11.45 -11.80
CA VAL A 406 -14.87 11.44 -11.01
C VAL A 406 -14.75 10.43 -9.87
N GLN A 407 -14.23 9.23 -10.14
CA GLN A 407 -14.04 8.21 -9.12
C GLN A 407 -13.08 8.69 -8.02
N SER A 408 -11.92 9.23 -8.38
CA SER A 408 -10.94 9.77 -7.43
C SER A 408 -11.52 10.90 -6.58
N HIS A 409 -12.34 11.76 -7.20
CA HIS A 409 -13.03 12.82 -6.47
C HIS A 409 -14.06 12.27 -5.47
N MET A 410 -14.81 11.24 -5.86
CA MET A 410 -15.77 10.58 -4.97
C MET A 410 -15.08 9.88 -3.79
N GLU A 411 -13.98 9.17 -4.01
CA GLU A 411 -13.18 8.54 -2.96
C GLU A 411 -12.67 9.57 -1.96
N TYR A 412 -12.11 10.68 -2.44
CA TYR A 412 -11.68 11.80 -1.59
C TYR A 412 -12.83 12.40 -0.77
N GLN A 413 -14.02 12.58 -1.38
CA GLN A 413 -15.20 13.08 -0.68
C GLN A 413 -15.67 12.10 0.40
N LEU A 414 -15.65 10.79 0.11
CA LEU A 414 -16.05 9.76 1.05
C LEU A 414 -15.10 9.71 2.26
N GLU A 415 -13.80 9.75 2.02
CA GLU A 415 -12.79 9.81 3.08
C GLU A 415 -12.95 11.03 3.96
N ARG A 416 -13.16 12.20 3.34
CA ARG A 416 -13.41 13.45 4.05
C ARG A 416 -14.69 13.41 4.88
N GLN A 417 -15.76 12.79 4.36
CA GLN A 417 -17.01 12.59 5.12
C GLN A 417 -16.80 11.62 6.28
N THR A 418 -16.08 10.54 6.07
CA THR A 418 -15.77 9.55 7.11
C THR A 418 -14.98 10.18 8.27
N LEU A 419 -13.96 10.97 7.95
CA LEU A 419 -13.19 11.71 8.96
C LEU A 419 -14.07 12.70 9.75
N LYS A 420 -14.96 13.44 9.06
CA LYS A 420 -15.90 14.35 9.73
C LYS A 420 -16.89 13.60 10.63
N LEU A 421 -17.38 12.45 10.19
CA LEU A 421 -18.27 11.61 10.99
C LEU A 421 -17.54 11.07 12.23
N GLN A 422 -16.31 10.58 12.08
CA GLN A 422 -15.49 10.12 13.21
C GLN A 422 -15.23 11.25 14.21
N GLU A 423 -14.90 12.45 13.73
CA GLU A 423 -14.69 13.61 14.60
C GLU A 423 -15.99 14.04 15.30
N SER A 424 -17.12 14.03 14.59
CA SER A 424 -18.43 14.30 15.17
C SER A 424 -18.83 13.27 16.23
N TYR A 425 -18.54 11.99 15.99
CA TYR A 425 -18.81 10.91 16.94
C TYR A 425 -18.01 11.04 18.26
N ARG A 426 -16.86 11.72 18.23
CA ARG A 426 -15.99 11.96 19.39
C ARG A 426 -16.31 13.26 20.14
N ARG A 427 -17.28 14.05 19.68
CA ARG A 427 -17.69 15.31 20.31
C ARG A 427 -19.08 15.22 20.92
N ASP A 428 -19.29 15.97 21.97
CA ASP A 428 -20.61 16.22 22.56
C ASP A 428 -21.31 17.37 21.81
N SER A 429 -22.47 17.11 21.25
CA SER A 429 -23.18 18.06 20.37
C SER A 429 -23.65 19.36 21.11
N ARG A 430 -23.82 19.31 22.44
CA ARG A 430 -24.25 20.43 23.25
C ARG A 430 -23.12 21.38 23.61
N THR A 431 -21.98 20.83 24.01
CA THR A 431 -20.85 21.61 24.52
C THR A 431 -19.77 21.84 23.48
N GLY A 432 -19.73 21.05 22.41
CA GLY A 432 -18.66 21.02 21.41
C GLY A 432 -17.35 20.39 21.92
N LEU A 433 -17.28 19.98 23.19
CA LEU A 433 -16.12 19.32 23.77
C LEU A 433 -15.96 17.88 23.27
N GLN A 434 -14.79 17.32 23.42
CA GLN A 434 -14.59 15.89 23.26
C GLN A 434 -15.47 15.13 24.26
N ASN A 435 -16.07 14.03 23.82
CA ASN A 435 -17.03 13.29 24.62
C ASN A 435 -16.38 12.17 25.47
N ARG A 436 -17.20 11.36 26.11
CA ARG A 436 -16.77 10.23 26.95
C ARG A 436 -15.96 9.18 26.16
N ILE A 437 -16.23 8.98 24.86
CA ILE A 437 -15.50 8.02 24.03
C ILE A 437 -14.07 8.51 23.83
N ALA A 438 -13.88 9.77 23.47
CA ALA A 438 -12.58 10.37 23.34
C ALA A 438 -11.79 10.37 24.68
N LEU A 439 -12.48 10.58 25.81
CA LEU A 439 -11.85 10.44 27.13
C LEU A 439 -11.35 9.02 27.38
N LYS A 440 -12.16 7.99 27.08
CA LYS A 440 -11.76 6.59 27.30
C LYS A 440 -10.54 6.21 26.46
N GLU A 441 -10.48 6.64 25.22
CA GLU A 441 -9.33 6.43 24.36
C GLU A 441 -8.08 7.13 24.92
N TYR A 442 -8.21 8.35 25.44
CA TYR A 442 -7.10 9.03 26.10
C TYR A 442 -6.62 8.29 27.37
N LEU A 443 -7.57 7.86 28.21
CA LEU A 443 -7.27 7.19 29.45
C LEU A 443 -6.62 5.81 29.28
N SER A 444 -6.77 5.17 28.11
CA SER A 444 -6.04 3.91 27.82
C SER A 444 -4.51 4.07 27.81
N ALA A 445 -4.02 5.30 27.58
CA ALA A 445 -2.60 5.65 27.55
C ALA A 445 -2.26 6.74 28.59
N ILE A 446 -3.03 6.82 29.70
CA ILE A 446 -2.80 7.82 30.76
C ILE A 446 -1.43 7.64 31.42
N ARG A 447 -0.73 8.74 31.65
CA ARG A 447 0.62 8.77 32.20
C ARG A 447 0.60 8.84 33.73
N ASP A 448 1.70 8.44 34.35
CA ASP A 448 1.81 8.35 35.84
C ASP A 448 1.78 9.71 36.53
N ASP A 449 2.09 10.81 35.82
CA ASP A 449 2.06 12.18 36.33
C ASP A 449 0.73 12.92 36.09
N GLU A 450 -0.28 12.22 35.54
CA GLU A 450 -1.57 12.81 35.22
C GLU A 450 -2.60 12.61 36.34
N HIS A 451 -3.46 13.62 36.43
CA HIS A 451 -4.57 13.68 37.35
C HIS A 451 -5.89 13.74 36.59
N LEU A 452 -6.91 13.07 37.09
CA LEU A 452 -8.25 13.06 36.55
C LEU A 452 -9.22 13.71 37.56
N LEU A 453 -9.84 14.81 37.15
CA LEU A 453 -10.86 15.48 37.94
C LEU A 453 -12.19 15.39 37.23
N THR A 454 -13.20 14.80 37.84
CA THR A 454 -14.57 14.80 37.34
C THR A 454 -15.39 15.89 38.04
N LEU A 455 -16.19 16.61 37.25
CA LEU A 455 -17.12 17.66 37.76
C LEU A 455 -18.58 17.33 37.43
N LYS A 456 -19.50 17.76 38.29
CA LYS A 456 -20.92 17.69 38.05
C LYS A 456 -21.60 18.96 38.49
N LEU A 457 -22.51 19.43 37.67
CA LEU A 457 -23.51 20.47 37.99
C LEU A 457 -24.68 19.79 38.70
N LEU A 458 -24.91 20.13 39.97
CA LEU A 458 -25.85 19.39 40.84
C LEU A 458 -27.30 19.70 40.58
N ASN A 459 -27.64 20.96 40.27
CA ASN A 459 -29.03 21.46 40.10
C ASN A 459 -29.48 21.60 38.66
N PHE A 460 -28.81 20.91 37.70
CA PHE A 460 -29.07 21.07 36.26
C PHE A 460 -30.50 20.65 35.83
N SER A 461 -31.06 19.60 36.45
CA SER A 461 -32.43 19.17 36.20
C SER A 461 -33.46 20.26 36.54
N HIS A 462 -33.30 20.91 37.69
CA HIS A 462 -34.17 21.98 38.11
C HIS A 462 -34.09 23.22 37.20
N ILE A 463 -32.85 23.49 36.65
CA ILE A 463 -32.68 24.55 35.68
C ILE A 463 -33.44 24.23 34.40
N ASN A 464 -33.34 23.00 33.88
CA ASN A 464 -34.06 22.57 32.68
C ASN A 464 -35.60 22.58 32.89
N GLU A 465 -36.07 22.13 34.08
CA GLU A 465 -37.49 22.14 34.41
C GLU A 465 -38.05 23.54 34.47
N LYS A 466 -37.29 24.49 35.05
CA LYS A 466 -37.77 25.89 35.22
C LYS A 466 -37.60 26.71 33.93
N TYR A 467 -36.49 26.59 33.21
CA TYR A 467 -36.12 27.52 32.14
C TYR A 467 -36.07 26.86 30.75
N GLY A 468 -36.27 25.55 30.66
CA GLY A 468 -36.23 24.79 29.42
C GLY A 468 -34.85 24.32 28.98
N TYR A 469 -34.83 23.30 28.09
CA TYR A 469 -33.60 22.63 27.63
C TYR A 469 -32.64 23.54 26.84
N GLN A 470 -33.17 24.53 26.11
CA GLN A 470 -32.33 25.45 25.32
C GLN A 470 -31.43 26.31 26.23
N VAL A 471 -32.02 26.84 27.32
CA VAL A 471 -31.28 27.62 28.33
C VAL A 471 -30.26 26.74 29.04
N GLY A 472 -30.62 25.49 29.35
CA GLY A 472 -29.71 24.54 29.95
C GLY A 472 -28.54 24.19 29.04
N ASP A 473 -28.75 23.92 27.76
CA ASP A 473 -27.69 23.60 26.82
C ASP A 473 -26.74 24.79 26.59
N GLU A 474 -27.27 26.01 26.55
CA GLU A 474 -26.44 27.22 26.45
C GLU A 474 -25.61 27.44 27.72
N LEU A 475 -26.20 27.22 28.89
CA LEU A 475 -25.48 27.25 30.16
C LEU A 475 -24.35 26.25 30.19
N LEU A 476 -24.57 25.01 29.73
CA LEU A 476 -23.49 23.99 29.63
C LEU A 476 -22.35 24.45 28.72
N ARG A 477 -22.65 25.12 27.61
CA ARG A 477 -21.65 25.68 26.70
C ARG A 477 -20.87 26.80 27.36
N MET A 478 -21.53 27.74 28.01
CA MET A 478 -20.89 28.84 28.73
C MET A 478 -19.99 28.36 29.88
N LEU A 479 -20.46 27.37 30.65
CA LEU A 479 -19.68 26.72 31.71
C LEU A 479 -18.44 26.07 31.15
N SER A 480 -18.57 25.30 30.05
CA SER A 480 -17.46 24.61 29.40
C SER A 480 -16.35 25.59 28.98
N VAL A 481 -16.68 26.71 28.38
CA VAL A 481 -15.72 27.78 28.00
C VAL A 481 -15.10 28.41 29.24
N SER A 482 -15.92 28.70 30.27
CA SER A 482 -15.47 29.27 31.52
C SER A 482 -14.52 28.37 32.29
N PHE A 483 -14.78 27.06 32.27
CA PHE A 483 -13.89 26.05 32.89
C PHE A 483 -12.52 26.03 32.25
N LEU A 484 -12.42 25.93 30.95
CA LEU A 484 -11.15 25.95 30.21
C LEU A 484 -10.35 27.22 30.52
N THR A 485 -11.01 28.37 30.50
CA THR A 485 -10.33 29.65 30.68
C THR A 485 -9.85 29.89 32.11
N ARG A 486 -10.69 29.59 33.09
CA ARG A 486 -10.43 29.92 34.50
C ARG A 486 -9.52 28.87 35.17
N LEU A 487 -9.69 27.59 34.83
CA LEU A 487 -8.86 26.52 35.44
C LEU A 487 -7.44 26.56 34.90
N ARG A 488 -7.22 26.78 33.60
CA ARG A 488 -5.91 27.03 33.01
C ARG A 488 -5.15 28.17 33.69
N ARG A 489 -5.85 29.25 34.02
CA ARG A 489 -5.25 30.40 34.70
C ARG A 489 -4.79 30.09 36.13
N ARG A 490 -5.44 29.15 36.82
CA ARG A 490 -5.14 28.77 38.22
C ARG A 490 -4.10 27.66 38.35
N LEU A 491 -4.14 26.68 37.47
CA LEU A 491 -3.16 25.57 37.50
C LEU A 491 -1.82 25.92 36.85
N GLY A 492 -1.71 27.12 36.21
CA GLY A 492 -0.52 27.62 35.56
C GLY A 492 -0.48 27.38 34.04
N LYS A 493 0.25 28.23 33.33
CA LYS A 493 0.37 28.18 31.85
C LYS A 493 1.04 26.90 31.31
N GLN A 494 1.73 26.15 32.17
CA GLN A 494 2.44 24.89 31.83
C GLN A 494 1.58 23.63 32.03
N ALA A 495 0.39 23.74 32.63
CA ALA A 495 -0.48 22.57 32.77
C ALA A 495 -1.10 22.23 31.42
N ASP A 496 -0.59 21.15 30.81
CA ASP A 496 -1.27 20.50 29.67
C ASP A 496 -2.59 19.94 30.18
N MET A 497 -3.70 20.59 29.81
CA MET A 497 -5.02 20.28 30.33
C MET A 497 -6.02 20.07 29.23
N GLN A 498 -6.74 18.95 29.31
CA GLN A 498 -7.81 18.59 28.38
C GLN A 498 -9.14 18.50 29.15
N LEU A 499 -10.20 18.98 28.51
CA LEU A 499 -11.55 18.97 29.04
C LEU A 499 -12.48 18.14 28.16
N TYR A 500 -13.24 17.25 28.80
CA TYR A 500 -14.17 16.34 28.16
C TYR A 500 -15.58 16.52 28.73
N SER A 501 -16.61 16.37 27.91
CA SER A 501 -18.00 16.22 28.35
C SER A 501 -18.30 14.72 28.49
N ILE A 502 -18.57 14.24 29.71
CA ILE A 502 -18.77 12.82 30.00
C ILE A 502 -20.23 12.43 30.25
N GLY A 503 -21.10 13.43 30.33
CA GLY A 503 -22.53 13.28 30.57
C GLY A 503 -23.20 14.64 30.63
N VAL A 504 -24.51 14.63 30.86
CA VAL A 504 -25.31 15.87 30.97
C VAL A 504 -24.94 16.62 32.25
N GLY A 505 -24.33 17.80 32.11
CA GLY A 505 -23.82 18.56 33.24
C GLY A 505 -22.65 17.86 33.96
N GLU A 506 -21.93 16.97 33.27
CA GLU A 506 -20.78 16.27 33.81
C GLU A 506 -19.55 16.43 32.89
N TRP A 507 -18.43 16.82 33.47
CA TRP A 507 -17.16 17.04 32.78
C TRP A 507 -16.05 16.24 33.41
N ALA A 508 -14.99 15.96 32.62
CA ALA A 508 -13.74 15.41 33.10
C ALA A 508 -12.57 16.25 32.62
N PHE A 509 -11.66 16.55 33.49
CA PHE A 509 -10.39 17.22 33.22
C PHE A 509 -9.26 16.20 33.38
N VAL A 510 -8.40 16.10 32.39
CA VAL A 510 -7.11 15.42 32.52
C VAL A 510 -6.05 16.48 32.44
N PHE A 511 -5.13 16.48 33.40
CA PHE A 511 -4.08 17.48 33.48
C PHE A 511 -2.83 16.96 34.20
N ARG A 512 -1.69 17.58 33.87
CA ARG A 512 -0.44 17.36 34.55
C ARG A 512 -0.22 18.46 35.55
N ALA A 513 0.15 18.09 36.77
CA ALA A 513 0.59 19.02 37.78
C ALA A 513 1.59 18.32 38.72
N GLU A 514 2.71 18.97 38.98
CA GLU A 514 3.67 18.53 40.01
C GLU A 514 3.19 18.84 41.46
N ILE A 515 1.95 19.30 41.59
CA ILE A 515 1.33 19.79 42.83
C ILE A 515 0.69 18.60 43.58
N CYS A 516 0.80 18.57 44.91
CA CYS A 516 0.18 17.52 45.71
C CYS A 516 -1.35 17.61 45.65
N GLY A 517 -2.04 16.48 45.84
CA GLY A 517 -3.50 16.38 45.76
C GLY A 517 -4.26 17.34 46.69
N GLU A 518 -3.72 17.70 47.86
CA GLU A 518 -4.34 18.67 48.78
C GLU A 518 -4.30 20.10 48.19
N THR A 519 -3.23 20.50 47.53
CA THR A 519 -3.15 21.79 46.85
C THR A 519 -4.12 21.86 45.67
N ILE A 520 -4.27 20.78 44.90
CA ILE A 520 -5.27 20.67 43.83
C ILE A 520 -6.67 20.86 44.40
N LYS A 521 -6.97 20.19 45.55
CA LYS A 521 -8.26 20.30 46.22
C LYS A 521 -8.56 21.76 46.61
N GLN A 522 -7.59 22.46 47.24
CA GLN A 522 -7.76 23.88 47.60
C GLN A 522 -7.97 24.78 46.40
N GLN A 523 -7.18 24.59 45.31
CA GLN A 523 -7.32 25.37 44.08
C GLN A 523 -8.69 25.12 43.41
N PHE A 524 -9.17 23.88 43.45
CA PHE A 524 -10.46 23.55 42.89
C PHE A 524 -11.62 24.10 43.75
N THR A 525 -11.57 24.04 45.08
CA THR A 525 -12.57 24.64 45.93
C THR A 525 -12.71 26.13 45.62
N ARG A 526 -11.61 26.88 45.56
CA ARG A 526 -11.63 28.29 45.18
C ARG A 526 -12.17 28.53 43.76
N PHE A 527 -11.96 27.58 42.86
CA PHE A 527 -12.51 27.63 41.51
C PHE A 527 -14.03 27.43 41.53
N ALA A 528 -14.54 26.46 42.27
CA ALA A 528 -15.98 26.22 42.42
C ALA A 528 -16.66 27.42 43.02
N ASP A 529 -16.11 28.01 44.10
CA ASP A 529 -16.66 29.24 44.74
C ASP A 529 -16.79 30.39 43.73
N VAL A 530 -15.80 30.60 42.89
CA VAL A 530 -15.82 31.66 41.87
C VAL A 530 -16.84 31.36 40.78
N ILE A 531 -17.02 30.11 40.35
CA ILE A 531 -18.05 29.75 39.36
C ILE A 531 -19.45 29.92 39.98
N GLU A 532 -19.66 29.48 41.19
CA GLU A 532 -20.95 29.61 41.89
C GLU A 532 -21.36 31.05 42.15
N GLN A 533 -20.38 31.94 42.36
CA GLN A 533 -20.61 33.41 42.50
C GLN A 533 -20.73 34.15 41.16
N THR A 534 -20.48 33.49 40.02
CA THR A 534 -20.55 34.09 38.70
C THR A 534 -21.98 34.00 38.18
N ASN A 535 -22.58 35.14 37.83
CA ASN A 535 -23.87 35.16 37.14
C ASN A 535 -23.66 34.75 35.68
N PHE A 536 -24.30 33.66 35.24
CA PHE A 536 -24.35 33.24 33.85
C PHE A 536 -25.70 33.66 33.26
N GLU A 537 -25.65 34.37 32.13
CA GLU A 537 -26.83 34.91 31.44
C GLU A 537 -26.97 34.21 30.07
N PRO A 538 -27.49 32.97 30.01
CA PRO A 538 -27.80 32.34 28.73
C PRO A 538 -28.94 33.08 28.02
N SER A 539 -28.88 33.08 26.68
CA SER A 539 -29.95 33.69 25.84
C SER A 539 -31.29 33.05 26.13
N GLY A 540 -32.32 33.88 26.35
CA GLY A 540 -33.66 33.41 26.68
C GLY A 540 -34.02 33.45 28.17
N LEU A 541 -33.12 33.92 29.05
CA LEU A 541 -33.48 34.35 30.37
C LEU A 541 -34.19 35.72 30.30
N GLU A 542 -35.43 35.78 30.75
CA GLU A 542 -36.09 37.06 30.97
C GLU A 542 -35.38 37.82 32.12
N GLN A 543 -35.29 39.13 32.01
CA GLN A 543 -34.56 40.01 32.94
C GLN A 543 -34.82 39.62 34.40
N VAL A 544 -33.79 39.39 35.19
CA VAL A 544 -33.75 39.36 36.67
C VAL A 544 -33.49 37.99 37.34
N ASP A 545 -33.40 36.88 36.69
CA ASP A 545 -33.15 35.62 37.40
C ASP A 545 -31.63 35.31 37.52
N TYR A 546 -31.14 35.30 38.76
CA TYR A 546 -29.82 34.80 39.09
C TYR A 546 -29.83 33.26 39.04
N LEU A 547 -29.02 32.67 38.13
CA LEU A 547 -28.87 31.22 38.07
C LEU A 547 -27.94 30.73 39.18
N SER A 548 -28.50 30.16 40.22
CA SER A 548 -27.70 29.49 41.26
C SER A 548 -27.12 28.21 40.70
N ILE A 549 -25.79 28.13 40.65
CA ILE A 549 -25.03 26.98 40.17
C ILE A 549 -24.37 26.34 41.38
N SER A 550 -24.40 25.02 41.45
CA SER A 550 -23.67 24.26 42.47
C SER A 550 -22.85 23.16 41.81
N LEU A 551 -21.54 23.12 42.11
CA LEU A 551 -20.59 22.24 41.55
C LEU A 551 -19.99 21.27 42.57
N CYS A 552 -19.86 20.01 42.18
CA CYS A 552 -19.11 19.04 42.97
C CYS A 552 -18.11 18.31 42.10
N GLY A 553 -16.89 18.09 42.62
CA GLY A 553 -15.79 17.44 41.96
C GLY A 553 -15.27 16.20 42.69
N GLY A 554 -14.65 15.31 41.90
CA GLY A 554 -13.93 14.16 42.46
C GLY A 554 -12.58 14.00 41.75
N LEU A 555 -11.51 13.96 42.50
CA LEU A 555 -10.14 13.86 42.07
C LEU A 555 -9.60 12.45 42.20
N ALA A 556 -8.97 11.92 41.17
CA ALA A 556 -8.18 10.70 41.22
C ALA A 556 -6.82 10.96 40.53
N SER A 557 -5.75 10.52 41.17
CA SER A 557 -4.39 10.66 40.64
C SER A 557 -3.86 9.33 40.20
N ARG A 558 -3.21 9.24 39.03
CA ARG A 558 -2.51 8.03 38.60
C ARG A 558 -1.45 7.58 39.58
N ARG A 559 -0.76 8.53 40.23
CA ARG A 559 0.24 8.26 41.30
C ARG A 559 -0.36 7.56 42.50
N ASP A 560 -1.60 7.90 42.88
CA ASP A 560 -2.27 7.26 44.02
C ASP A 560 -2.81 5.86 43.72
N PHE A 561 -3.01 5.56 42.42
CA PHE A 561 -3.55 4.28 41.93
C PHE A 561 -2.76 3.75 40.74
N PRO A 562 -1.48 3.35 40.94
CA PRO A 562 -0.58 3.01 39.82
C PRO A 562 -0.98 1.73 39.07
N GLN A 563 -1.75 0.85 39.71
CA GLN A 563 -2.23 -0.40 39.09
C GLN A 563 -3.63 -0.28 38.44
N ALA A 564 -4.32 0.84 38.64
CA ALA A 564 -5.66 1.01 38.11
C ALA A 564 -5.62 1.24 36.60
N SER A 565 -6.50 0.61 35.84
CA SER A 565 -6.74 0.94 34.43
C SER A 565 -7.33 2.37 34.32
N GLY A 566 -7.30 2.95 33.11
CA GLY A 566 -7.90 4.27 32.88
C GLY A 566 -9.38 4.32 33.22
N ASP A 567 -10.15 3.27 32.91
CA ASP A 567 -11.57 3.17 33.25
C ASP A 567 -11.77 3.06 34.79
N GLU A 568 -10.93 2.33 35.49
CA GLU A 568 -10.96 2.24 36.96
C GLU A 568 -10.62 3.59 37.60
N LEU A 569 -9.67 4.33 37.06
CA LEU A 569 -9.33 5.67 37.54
C LEU A 569 -10.50 6.62 37.36
N LEU A 570 -11.22 6.55 36.25
CA LEU A 570 -12.44 7.35 35.99
C LEU A 570 -13.55 6.98 37.00
N LEU A 571 -13.73 5.69 37.30
CA LEU A 571 -14.69 5.25 38.29
C LEU A 571 -14.34 5.79 39.68
N LYS A 572 -13.06 5.72 40.08
CA LYS A 572 -12.59 6.27 41.38
C LYS A 572 -12.84 7.78 41.49
N ALA A 573 -12.61 8.55 40.41
CA ALA A 573 -12.90 9.97 40.38
C ALA A 573 -14.41 10.24 40.50
N ILE A 574 -15.27 9.46 39.83
CA ILE A 574 -16.73 9.58 39.94
C ILE A 574 -17.21 9.21 41.35
N GLU A 575 -16.62 8.20 41.99
CA GLU A 575 -16.95 7.82 43.37
C GLU A 575 -16.57 8.92 44.35
N ALA A 576 -15.38 9.49 44.18
CA ALA A 576 -14.94 10.63 44.96
C ALA A 576 -15.93 11.79 44.88
N ARG A 577 -16.36 12.10 43.66
CA ARG A 577 -17.40 13.13 43.42
C ARG A 577 -18.71 12.82 44.15
N ARG A 578 -19.20 11.58 44.08
CA ARG A 578 -20.41 11.13 44.78
C ARG A 578 -20.28 11.22 46.30
N ALA A 579 -19.11 10.93 46.83
CA ALA A 579 -18.85 11.10 48.26
C ALA A 579 -18.86 12.59 48.63
N GLY A 580 -18.31 13.48 47.81
CA GLY A 580 -18.36 14.91 47.96
C GLY A 580 -19.81 15.48 48.05
N VAL A 581 -20.68 14.99 47.17
CA VAL A 581 -22.14 15.37 47.22
C VAL A 581 -22.74 14.96 48.59
N ARG A 582 -22.43 13.76 49.08
CA ARG A 582 -22.97 13.27 50.37
C ARG A 582 -22.45 14.05 51.58
N SER A 583 -21.19 14.46 51.54
CA SER A 583 -20.54 15.22 52.62
C SER A 583 -20.65 16.73 52.47
N ASN A 584 -21.40 17.21 51.46
CA ASN A 584 -21.55 18.63 51.11
C ASN A 584 -20.22 19.37 50.96
N THR A 585 -19.29 18.74 50.24
CA THR A 585 -17.96 19.29 49.95
C THR A 585 -17.80 19.51 48.42
N HIS A 586 -17.19 20.65 48.03
CA HIS A 586 -16.97 20.92 46.60
C HIS A 586 -16.09 19.90 45.91
N ILE A 587 -15.16 19.26 46.62
CA ILE A 587 -14.26 18.28 46.05
C ILE A 587 -13.86 17.21 47.10
N CYS A 588 -13.85 15.96 46.65
CA CYS A 588 -13.25 14.85 47.38
C CYS A 588 -12.12 14.21 46.55
N ASN A 589 -11.09 13.73 47.25
CA ASN A 589 -10.04 12.92 46.63
C ASN A 589 -10.39 11.44 46.77
N ALA A 590 -10.23 10.66 45.73
CA ALA A 590 -10.46 9.21 45.73
C ALA A 590 -9.59 8.47 46.75
N LYS A 591 -8.38 8.98 47.03
CA LYS A 591 -7.47 8.46 48.04
C LYS A 591 -8.06 8.51 49.45
N ASP A 592 -8.88 9.54 49.76
CA ASP A 592 -9.43 9.77 51.07
C ASP A 592 -10.69 8.92 51.35
N ILE A 593 -11.17 8.19 50.32
CA ILE A 593 -12.40 7.41 50.42
C ILE A 593 -12.08 5.95 50.63
N GLN A 594 -12.32 5.49 51.82
CA GLN A 594 -12.29 4.06 52.19
C GLN A 594 -13.60 3.37 51.73
N VAL A 595 -13.84 3.27 50.45
CA VAL A 595 -14.93 2.45 49.90
C VAL A 595 -14.29 1.17 49.37
N SER A 596 -14.45 0.06 50.12
CA SER A 596 -14.03 -1.23 49.65
C SER A 596 -14.87 -1.60 48.40
N ASP A 597 -14.21 -1.93 47.30
CA ASP A 597 -14.85 -2.50 46.09
C ASP A 597 -15.68 -3.75 46.43
N GLU A 598 -15.35 -4.45 47.49
CA GLU A 598 -16.07 -5.58 48.06
C GLU A 598 -17.48 -5.20 48.48
N ARG A 599 -17.66 -4.08 49.17
CA ARG A 599 -19.00 -3.64 49.64
C ARG A 599 -19.94 -3.29 48.50
N ARG A 600 -19.42 -2.82 47.40
CA ARG A 600 -20.19 -2.51 46.19
C ARG A 600 -20.56 -3.77 45.41
N LYS A 601 -19.64 -4.73 45.30
CA LYS A 601 -19.92 -6.05 44.71
C LYS A 601 -20.97 -6.78 45.52
N GLU A 602 -20.88 -6.72 46.86
CA GLU A 602 -21.91 -7.22 47.75
C GLU A 602 -23.27 -6.56 47.57
N GLN A 603 -23.33 -5.21 47.46
CA GLN A 603 -24.59 -4.50 47.21
C GLN A 603 -25.23 -4.92 45.90
N LEU A 604 -24.47 -5.01 44.78
CA LEU A 604 -24.96 -5.47 43.50
C LEU A 604 -25.43 -6.94 43.53
N ALA A 605 -24.69 -7.80 44.21
CA ALA A 605 -25.06 -9.19 44.40
C ALA A 605 -26.37 -9.32 45.17
N TRP A 606 -26.54 -8.53 46.23
CA TRP A 606 -27.80 -8.50 47.00
C TRP A 606 -28.97 -7.91 46.22
N LEU A 607 -28.78 -6.84 45.44
CA LEU A 607 -29.84 -6.31 44.56
C LEU A 607 -30.26 -7.37 43.52
N SER A 608 -29.34 -8.10 42.93
CA SER A 608 -29.66 -9.18 42.01
C SER A 608 -30.38 -10.35 42.70
N CYS A 609 -29.98 -10.68 43.94
CA CYS A 609 -30.62 -11.72 44.74
C CYS A 609 -32.06 -11.36 45.09
N VAL A 610 -32.30 -10.13 45.55
CA VAL A 610 -33.66 -9.64 45.91
C VAL A 610 -34.56 -9.55 44.69
N SER A 611 -34.04 -9.00 43.57
CA SER A 611 -34.79 -8.91 42.30
C SER A 611 -35.19 -10.30 41.77
N ARG A 612 -34.28 -11.29 41.88
CA ARG A 612 -34.56 -12.67 41.48
C ARG A 612 -35.63 -13.27 42.41
N ALA A 613 -35.52 -13.05 43.75
CA ALA A 613 -36.49 -13.56 44.71
C ALA A 613 -37.90 -12.96 44.49
N ILE A 614 -38.01 -11.71 44.11
CA ILE A 614 -39.30 -11.10 43.72
C ILE A 614 -39.89 -11.79 42.49
N LEU A 615 -39.09 -11.90 41.40
CA LEU A 615 -39.49 -12.52 40.14
C LEU A 615 -39.89 -14.00 40.29
N GLN A 616 -39.23 -14.74 41.17
CA GLN A 616 -39.46 -16.14 41.43
C GLN A 616 -40.50 -16.39 42.51
N GLN A 617 -41.10 -15.35 43.10
CA GLN A 617 -42.05 -15.46 44.22
C GLN A 617 -41.46 -16.19 45.45
N ASN A 618 -40.16 -16.06 45.66
CA ASN A 618 -39.43 -16.67 46.75
C ASN A 618 -39.37 -15.83 48.04
N ILE A 619 -40.09 -14.71 48.04
CA ILE A 619 -40.28 -13.84 49.23
C ILE A 619 -41.49 -14.33 49.99
N VAL A 620 -41.26 -14.80 51.22
CA VAL A 620 -42.31 -15.30 52.10
C VAL A 620 -42.36 -14.52 53.40
N THR A 621 -43.53 -14.47 54.03
CA THR A 621 -43.71 -13.85 55.33
C THR A 621 -43.86 -14.92 56.41
N TYR A 622 -42.99 -14.84 57.43
CA TYR A 622 -43.09 -15.66 58.59
C TYR A 622 -43.83 -14.84 59.66
N ALA A 623 -44.81 -15.45 60.30
CA ALA A 623 -45.55 -14.85 61.41
C ALA A 623 -44.95 -15.37 62.76
N GLN A 624 -44.53 -14.42 63.58
CA GLN A 624 -44.07 -14.71 64.93
C GLN A 624 -45.16 -14.26 65.93
N PRO A 625 -45.80 -15.18 66.65
CA PRO A 625 -46.83 -14.80 67.59
C PRO A 625 -46.21 -14.09 68.80
N LEU A 626 -46.88 -13.03 69.25
CA LEU A 626 -46.58 -12.29 70.43
C LEU A 626 -47.64 -12.69 71.47
N PHE A 627 -47.19 -13.15 72.66
CA PHE A 627 -48.08 -13.64 73.72
C PHE A 627 -48.26 -12.61 74.77
N HIS A 628 -49.41 -12.64 75.50
CA HIS A 628 -49.56 -11.96 76.76
C HIS A 628 -48.59 -12.45 77.79
N ALA A 629 -48.49 -11.77 78.95
CA ALA A 629 -47.55 -12.13 79.97
C ALA A 629 -47.85 -13.51 80.67
N ASP A 630 -49.04 -14.10 80.36
CA ASP A 630 -49.42 -15.43 80.75
C ASP A 630 -48.71 -16.54 79.93
N GLY A 631 -48.03 -16.18 78.85
CA GLY A 631 -47.29 -17.04 77.93
C GLY A 631 -48.12 -18.05 77.15
N THR A 632 -49.44 -17.97 77.19
CA THR A 632 -50.36 -18.94 76.56
C THR A 632 -51.28 -18.32 75.50
N THR A 633 -51.67 -17.07 75.64
CA THR A 633 -52.63 -16.41 74.74
C THR A 633 -51.93 -15.46 73.82
N PRO A 634 -51.91 -15.73 72.48
CA PRO A 634 -51.35 -14.80 71.52
C PRO A 634 -52.27 -13.58 71.30
N TYR A 635 -51.74 -12.35 71.41
CA TYR A 635 -52.50 -11.11 71.18
C TYR A 635 -52.18 -10.42 69.91
N SER A 636 -51.04 -10.74 69.31
CA SER A 636 -50.58 -10.14 68.03
C SER A 636 -49.58 -11.08 67.37
N GLN A 637 -49.21 -10.75 66.17
CA GLN A 637 -48.13 -11.39 65.48
C GLN A 637 -47.29 -10.38 64.74
N GLU A 638 -45.97 -10.61 64.73
CA GLU A 638 -45.03 -9.84 63.92
C GLU A 638 -44.82 -10.58 62.60
N CYS A 639 -45.00 -9.90 61.48
CA CYS A 639 -44.77 -10.41 60.16
C CYS A 639 -43.33 -10.10 59.71
N LEU A 640 -42.54 -11.14 59.57
CA LEU A 640 -41.11 -11.06 59.26
C LEU A 640 -40.82 -11.61 57.85
N VAL A 641 -40.36 -10.77 56.96
CA VAL A 641 -40.00 -11.15 55.56
C VAL A 641 -38.83 -12.11 55.55
N ARG A 642 -38.85 -13.11 54.70
CA ARG A 642 -37.77 -14.09 54.42
C ARG A 642 -37.65 -14.27 52.93
N ILE A 643 -36.40 -14.48 52.43
CA ILE A 643 -36.15 -15.03 51.09
C ILE A 643 -35.87 -16.51 51.29
N VAL A 644 -36.63 -17.37 50.59
CA VAL A 644 -36.41 -18.81 50.62
C VAL A 644 -35.87 -19.21 49.24
N GLU A 645 -34.60 -19.58 49.18
CA GLU A 645 -33.94 -20.03 47.93
C GLU A 645 -34.47 -21.39 47.50
N ASN A 646 -34.26 -21.75 46.24
CA ASN A 646 -34.74 -23.01 45.65
C ASN A 646 -34.14 -24.26 46.33
N ASP A 647 -33.01 -24.13 47.00
CA ASP A 647 -32.36 -25.16 47.82
C ASP A 647 -32.90 -25.25 49.24
N GLY A 648 -33.88 -24.45 49.62
CA GLY A 648 -34.49 -24.40 50.94
C GLY A 648 -33.75 -23.50 51.93
N ARG A 649 -32.71 -22.79 51.55
CA ARG A 649 -31.96 -21.84 52.40
C ARG A 649 -32.79 -20.61 52.66
N ILE A 650 -32.90 -20.25 53.94
CA ILE A 650 -33.65 -19.07 54.38
C ILE A 650 -32.69 -17.91 54.64
N ILE A 651 -32.93 -16.78 53.97
CA ILE A 651 -32.14 -15.55 54.15
C ILE A 651 -32.96 -14.56 54.95
N LEU A 652 -32.34 -14.05 56.05
CA LEU A 652 -32.95 -13.13 57.00
C LEU A 652 -32.84 -11.69 56.53
N PRO A 653 -33.77 -10.78 56.90
CA PRO A 653 -33.78 -9.37 56.53
C PRO A 653 -32.48 -8.64 56.85
N GLY A 654 -31.85 -8.99 57.95
CA GLY A 654 -30.59 -8.37 58.41
C GLY A 654 -29.43 -8.55 57.42
N SER A 655 -29.51 -9.56 56.54
CA SER A 655 -28.47 -9.83 55.53
C SER A 655 -28.63 -8.93 54.28
N PHE A 656 -29.84 -8.49 53.93
CA PHE A 656 -30.10 -7.72 52.71
C PHE A 656 -30.65 -6.31 52.94
N CYS A 657 -31.42 -6.05 53.98
CA CYS A 657 -32.01 -4.73 54.25
C CYS A 657 -30.99 -3.64 54.58
N ARG A 658 -29.84 -3.95 55.17
CA ARG A 658 -28.78 -3.00 55.52
C ARG A 658 -27.99 -2.51 54.30
N LEU A 659 -28.04 -3.25 53.18
CA LEU A 659 -27.28 -3.00 51.94
C LEU A 659 -28.13 -2.42 50.82
N LEU A 660 -29.47 -2.43 50.97
CA LEU A 660 -30.37 -1.79 50.01
C LEU A 660 -30.36 -0.27 50.18
N PRO A 661 -30.40 0.52 49.12
CA PRO A 661 -30.56 1.97 49.22
C PRO A 661 -31.91 2.29 49.89
N THR A 662 -31.96 3.37 50.71
CA THR A 662 -33.17 3.88 51.39
C THR A 662 -34.37 3.97 50.45
N PRO A 663 -35.59 3.73 50.86
CA PRO A 663 -36.76 3.33 50.06
C PRO A 663 -37.40 4.43 49.23
N THR A 664 -36.67 5.29 48.57
CA THR A 664 -37.23 6.29 47.62
C THR A 664 -37.25 5.82 46.14
N SER A 665 -36.94 4.54 45.85
CA SER A 665 -36.85 4.08 44.46
C SER A 665 -37.30 2.63 44.20
N ILE A 666 -38.14 2.03 45.03
CA ILE A 666 -38.78 0.77 44.66
C ILE A 666 -40.26 1.11 44.35
N PRO A 667 -40.71 1.03 43.08
CA PRO A 667 -42.11 1.02 42.80
C PRO A 667 -42.72 -0.23 43.41
N VAL A 668 -43.76 -0.09 44.20
CA VAL A 668 -44.61 -1.16 44.75
C VAL A 668 -45.35 -1.86 43.62
#